data_b04bdcbd98ee7482e6557c34dd9ca634
#
_entry.id   b04bdcbd98ee7482e6557c34dd9ca634
#
_cell.length_a   1.000
_cell.length_b   1.000
_cell.length_c   1.000
_cell.angle_alpha   90.00
_cell.angle_beta   90.00
_cell.angle_gamma   90.00
#
_symmetry.space_group_name_H-M   'P 1'
#
loop_
_entity.id
_entity.type
_entity.pdbx_description
1 polymer ?
#
loop_
_entity_poly.entity_id
_entity_poly.type
_entity_poly.pdbx_seq_one_letter_code
_entity_poly.pdbx_strand_id
1 'polypeptide(L)'
;MKRILLALSICSSLCGRALAGEVFGTPVKLDGCGEMAMALSLEGDILYAGCGQRIVVYSVKNPLKPRKLGMVSGFGGVRQIASQNGMAYVATRESGFWIVDATNPAKPRIRSRFDCCELATGVDVAGNVAFLGQRQNGVEFIDVSDPDHPAHIAMRKTDESQSVKYRDGYVYSGDWGTGRLTVFDARDMKNIRQVAYVPLWGYGDGVWMKGNYLYAATGHHAKNRDYSTLTYKPVDTPEIRKFGKLDAGSGCGHGLDVFDISNPADPQRVGRVDYPPFYARGLDMWTPRTSANSDVVFAAQTHNGIFAVDCSDPAKPKVLDRWVFPVEGKTHWPSCCIGSIAVGDGCVYVAGQGCGVLAIPARFAAKETFRQGTAPINHDYREPYPTDDAAFHVWHPARPGQARGVALKDDLVYAACGDAGLHVLKIRSEGGFQKIGELVGRERVFDVQVEGNRLYTAEGREGWAIYEMDAAGTSFREISRRKWIDDKKDPAIWVWKPKPGLVALSTRRNGAWLYADDNIQAERPLGTVSGCPGWDKYLMDQAIGGGRWLAFNSANSYLRWFDLNTPPPYKVISTEHNRIYLSNGICRFSDDLALATCGDNYLFLKPGECDPADGAKWTTKKFPGKRMNGIPRVSPEGLVVLTCRIRRTIGLWDFANPEKPKFLNQWTVSGNPDIAAFYKGKIIVPCGHQGVLMQK
;
A
#
# COMPACT_ATOMS: atom_id res chain seq x y z
N MET A 1 -20.69 -1.20 34.54
CA MET A 1 -20.69 0.27 34.69
C MET A 1 -19.71 0.82 35.74
N LYS A 2 -19.51 0.24 36.94
CA LYS A 2 -18.52 0.75 37.93
C LYS A 2 -17.03 0.62 37.55
N ARG A 3 -16.62 -0.27 36.65
CA ARG A 3 -15.22 -0.40 36.20
C ARG A 3 -14.82 0.56 35.08
N ILE A 4 -15.79 1.11 34.36
CA ILE A 4 -15.53 2.09 33.25
C ILE A 4 -15.36 3.50 33.83
N LEU A 5 -16.03 3.82 34.92
CA LEU A 5 -15.89 5.11 35.60
C LEU A 5 -14.54 5.25 36.33
N LEU A 6 -13.92 4.15 36.78
CA LEU A 6 -12.62 4.19 37.43
C LEU A 6 -11.48 4.43 36.41
N ALA A 7 -11.61 3.92 35.19
CA ALA A 7 -10.63 4.15 34.10
C ALA A 7 -10.62 5.61 33.62
N LEU A 8 -11.79 6.26 33.59
CA LEU A 8 -11.91 7.68 33.20
C LEU A 8 -11.40 8.64 34.29
N SER A 9 -11.49 8.27 35.59
CA SER A 9 -10.97 9.06 36.71
C SER A 9 -9.44 8.93 36.83
N ILE A 10 -8.85 7.79 36.44
CA ILE A 10 -7.40 7.59 36.46
C ILE A 10 -6.72 8.32 35.28
N CYS A 11 -7.41 8.46 34.15
CA CYS A 11 -6.88 9.22 33.00
C CYS A 11 -6.78 10.74 33.28
N SER A 12 -7.58 11.27 34.19
CA SER A 12 -7.51 12.68 34.58
C SER A 12 -6.43 12.98 35.65
N SER A 13 -5.98 11.96 36.40
CA SER A 13 -4.96 12.12 37.45
C SER A 13 -3.56 11.67 37.05
N LEU A 14 -3.41 10.87 35.96
CA LEU A 14 -2.10 10.44 35.41
C LEU A 14 -1.61 11.30 34.25
N CYS A 15 -2.33 12.35 33.86
CA CYS A 15 -1.85 13.40 32.95
C CYS A 15 -0.80 14.33 33.62
N GLY A 16 -0.21 13.94 34.69
CA GLY A 16 0.70 14.75 35.43
C GLY A 16 2.10 14.16 35.53
N ARG A 17 2.93 14.52 34.68
CA ARG A 17 4.36 14.87 34.67
C ARG A 17 4.94 14.57 33.29
N ALA A 18 4.46 15.28 32.26
CA ALA A 18 5.39 15.75 31.27
C ALA A 18 6.48 16.50 32.05
N LEU A 19 7.73 16.16 31.89
CA LEU A 19 8.82 17.08 32.25
C LEU A 19 8.37 18.42 31.69
N ALA A 20 8.22 19.44 32.53
CA ALA A 20 7.71 20.74 32.12
C ALA A 20 8.67 21.32 31.09
N GLY A 21 8.44 20.98 29.81
CA GLY A 21 9.17 21.49 28.67
C GLY A 21 8.76 22.93 28.42
N GLU A 22 9.62 23.69 27.78
CA GLU A 22 9.36 25.09 27.51
C GLU A 22 8.33 25.28 26.36
N VAL A 23 8.10 24.26 25.52
CA VAL A 23 7.27 24.36 24.31
C VAL A 23 5.86 23.80 24.48
N PHE A 24 5.70 22.58 24.98
CA PHE A 24 4.38 21.92 25.02
C PHE A 24 3.62 22.20 26.31
N GLY A 25 2.35 22.56 26.16
CA GLY A 25 1.39 22.70 27.26
C GLY A 25 0.53 21.43 27.48
N THR A 26 -0.49 21.57 28.33
CA THR A 26 -1.40 20.46 28.64
C THR A 26 -2.33 20.15 27.48
N PRO A 27 -2.39 18.90 27.00
CA PRO A 27 -3.24 18.51 25.88
C PRO A 27 -4.73 18.56 26.22
N VAL A 28 -5.54 18.89 25.21
CA VAL A 28 -7.00 18.84 25.26
C VAL A 28 -7.47 17.80 24.24
N LYS A 29 -8.28 16.83 24.69
CA LYS A 29 -8.86 15.81 23.79
C LYS A 29 -10.06 16.39 23.04
N LEU A 30 -10.13 16.13 21.73
CA LEU A 30 -11.24 16.51 20.87
C LEU A 30 -12.34 15.44 20.89
N ASP A 31 -13.59 15.88 21.00
CA ASP A 31 -14.74 14.99 20.99
C ASP A 31 -15.07 14.45 19.59
N GLY A 32 -15.62 13.24 19.53
CA GLY A 32 -16.26 12.66 18.34
C GLY A 32 -15.36 11.93 17.36
N CYS A 33 -14.03 11.91 17.56
CA CYS A 33 -13.15 11.08 16.75
C CYS A 33 -13.18 9.60 17.19
N GLY A 34 -13.29 9.33 18.47
CA GLY A 34 -13.18 7.97 19.00
C GLY A 34 -11.77 7.42 18.90
N GLU A 35 -11.66 6.12 18.67
CA GLU A 35 -10.39 5.41 18.53
C GLU A 35 -9.88 5.43 17.09
N MET A 36 -8.59 5.06 16.89
CA MET A 36 -7.93 4.92 15.59
C MET A 36 -7.76 6.22 14.79
N ALA A 37 -7.50 7.34 15.47
CA ALA A 37 -7.09 8.59 14.81
C ALA A 37 -5.69 8.42 14.15
N MET A 38 -5.62 8.55 12.82
CA MET A 38 -4.40 8.27 12.06
C MET A 38 -3.92 9.43 11.19
N ALA A 39 -4.83 10.30 10.74
CA ALA A 39 -4.53 11.31 9.75
C ALA A 39 -5.07 12.67 10.17
N LEU A 40 -4.33 13.73 9.86
CA LEU A 40 -4.76 15.10 10.05
C LEU A 40 -4.41 15.93 8.83
N SER A 41 -5.29 16.88 8.49
CA SER A 41 -5.01 17.99 7.58
C SER A 41 -5.63 19.25 8.14
N LEU A 42 -4.89 20.36 8.09
CA LEU A 42 -5.36 21.66 8.57
C LEU A 42 -5.40 22.63 7.39
N GLU A 43 -6.57 23.26 7.19
CA GLU A 43 -6.77 24.29 6.18
C GLU A 43 -7.44 25.50 6.84
N GLY A 44 -6.69 26.56 7.01
CA GLY A 44 -7.16 27.72 7.79
C GLY A 44 -7.61 27.32 9.19
N ASP A 45 -8.88 27.57 9.48
CA ASP A 45 -9.51 27.23 10.78
C ASP A 45 -10.25 25.89 10.77
N ILE A 46 -10.08 25.07 9.73
CA ILE A 46 -10.74 23.76 9.59
C ILE A 46 -9.71 22.64 9.71
N LEU A 47 -9.91 21.76 10.68
CA LEU A 47 -9.13 20.55 10.88
C LEU A 47 -9.93 19.32 10.43
N TYR A 48 -9.36 18.57 9.51
CA TYR A 48 -9.85 17.27 9.06
C TYR A 48 -9.12 16.17 9.80
N ALA A 49 -9.85 15.29 10.47
CA ALA A 49 -9.28 14.20 11.24
C ALA A 49 -9.79 12.83 10.72
N GLY A 50 -8.87 12.00 10.23
CA GLY A 50 -9.15 10.64 9.82
C GLY A 50 -9.14 9.68 11.00
N CYS A 51 -10.32 9.14 11.34
CA CYS A 51 -10.55 8.30 12.49
C CYS A 51 -11.14 6.96 12.07
N GLY A 52 -10.29 5.95 11.89
CA GLY A 52 -10.72 4.67 11.34
C GLY A 52 -11.22 4.82 9.91
N GLN A 53 -12.55 4.67 9.72
CA GLN A 53 -13.21 4.73 8.40
C GLN A 53 -14.04 5.99 8.19
N ARG A 54 -13.76 7.03 8.95
CA ARG A 54 -14.50 8.29 8.93
C ARG A 54 -13.54 9.46 8.95
N ILE A 55 -14.02 10.58 8.45
CA ILE A 55 -13.41 11.89 8.62
C ILE A 55 -14.33 12.71 9.52
N VAL A 56 -13.77 13.28 10.57
CA VAL A 56 -14.41 14.25 11.43
C VAL A 56 -13.85 15.62 11.12
N VAL A 57 -14.72 16.61 10.94
CA VAL A 57 -14.37 17.98 10.62
C VAL A 57 -14.57 18.85 11.84
N TYR A 58 -13.54 19.61 12.20
CA TYR A 58 -13.56 20.52 13.35
C TYR A 58 -13.31 21.95 12.94
N SER A 59 -13.95 22.89 13.61
CA SER A 59 -13.48 24.28 13.66
C SER A 59 -12.43 24.41 14.74
N VAL A 60 -11.28 24.92 14.38
CA VAL A 60 -10.16 25.24 15.27
C VAL A 60 -9.89 26.74 15.34
N LYS A 61 -10.92 27.55 15.02
CA LYS A 61 -10.88 29.01 15.19
C LYS A 61 -10.47 29.44 16.60
N ASN A 62 -10.85 28.63 17.59
CA ASN A 62 -10.26 28.67 18.91
C ASN A 62 -9.42 27.39 19.12
N PRO A 63 -8.08 27.45 19.00
CA PRO A 63 -7.22 26.27 19.01
C PRO A 63 -7.35 25.40 20.25
N LEU A 64 -7.68 26.00 21.39
CA LEU A 64 -7.82 25.29 22.69
C LEU A 64 -9.24 24.83 22.98
N LYS A 65 -10.20 25.20 22.14
CA LYS A 65 -11.61 24.77 22.23
C LYS A 65 -12.12 24.36 20.85
N PRO A 66 -11.51 23.35 20.22
CA PRO A 66 -11.98 22.85 18.92
C PRO A 66 -13.43 22.39 19.00
N ARG A 67 -14.20 22.70 17.97
CA ARG A 67 -15.62 22.35 17.89
C ARG A 67 -15.87 21.43 16.71
N LYS A 68 -16.42 20.25 16.95
CA LYS A 68 -16.88 19.37 15.87
C LYS A 68 -17.96 20.07 15.06
N LEU A 69 -17.80 20.06 13.73
CA LEU A 69 -18.74 20.62 12.76
C LEU A 69 -19.55 19.52 12.10
N GLY A 70 -18.88 18.50 11.56
CA GLY A 70 -19.52 17.43 10.80
C GLY A 70 -18.69 16.16 10.77
N MET A 71 -19.23 15.14 10.11
CA MET A 71 -18.56 13.85 9.93
C MET A 71 -19.10 13.15 8.69
N VAL A 72 -18.23 12.43 7.99
CA VAL A 72 -18.58 11.51 6.92
C VAL A 72 -17.87 10.17 7.12
N SER A 73 -18.51 9.07 6.73
CA SER A 73 -18.00 7.71 6.88
C SER A 73 -18.26 6.90 5.61
N GLY A 74 -17.65 5.72 5.51
CA GLY A 74 -17.80 4.84 4.34
C GLY A 74 -16.50 4.55 3.61
N PHE A 75 -15.38 5.03 4.15
CA PHE A 75 -14.03 4.75 3.61
C PHE A 75 -13.49 3.39 4.04
N GLY A 76 -12.32 3.03 3.50
CA GLY A 76 -11.39 2.15 4.19
C GLY A 76 -10.68 2.87 5.36
N GLY A 77 -9.69 2.22 5.97
CA GLY A 77 -8.91 2.84 7.04
C GLY A 77 -8.16 4.08 6.53
N VAL A 78 -8.54 5.27 7.02
CA VAL A 78 -7.91 6.53 6.63
C VAL A 78 -6.44 6.52 7.05
N ARG A 79 -5.55 6.79 6.10
CA ARG A 79 -4.10 6.77 6.32
C ARG A 79 -3.48 8.16 6.28
N GLN A 80 -3.84 8.97 5.30
CA GLN A 80 -3.40 10.35 5.17
C GLN A 80 -4.50 11.21 4.53
N ILE A 81 -4.49 12.51 4.82
CA ILE A 81 -5.41 13.50 4.26
C ILE A 81 -4.59 14.69 3.80
N ALA A 82 -4.92 15.21 2.62
CA ALA A 82 -4.60 16.57 2.20
C ALA A 82 -5.90 17.34 2.00
N SER A 83 -5.90 18.64 2.23
CA SER A 83 -7.09 19.47 2.04
C SER A 83 -6.75 20.73 1.26
N GLN A 84 -7.69 21.15 0.42
CA GLN A 84 -7.60 22.37 -0.36
C GLN A 84 -9.01 22.84 -0.75
N ASN A 85 -9.32 24.13 -0.54
CA ASN A 85 -10.59 24.77 -0.93
C ASN A 85 -11.84 24.05 -0.39
N GLY A 86 -11.79 23.56 0.86
CA GLY A 86 -12.88 22.82 1.49
C GLY A 86 -13.05 21.39 0.96
N MET A 87 -12.17 20.91 0.11
CA MET A 87 -12.13 19.52 -0.33
C MET A 87 -11.09 18.76 0.48
N ALA A 88 -11.38 17.51 0.86
CA ALA A 88 -10.41 16.62 1.47
C ALA A 88 -10.10 15.43 0.54
N TYR A 89 -8.81 15.19 0.35
CA TYR A 89 -8.21 14.16 -0.50
C TYR A 89 -7.61 13.09 0.40
N VAL A 90 -8.09 11.86 0.30
CA VAL A 90 -7.94 10.86 1.37
C VAL A 90 -7.29 9.59 0.85
N ALA A 91 -6.10 9.28 1.33
CA ALA A 91 -5.45 8.01 1.12
C ALA A 91 -5.92 6.98 2.16
N THR A 92 -6.39 5.81 1.71
CA THR A 92 -7.01 4.78 2.57
C THR A 92 -6.40 3.40 2.43
N ARG A 93 -5.15 3.32 2.04
CA ARG A 93 -4.41 2.08 1.78
C ARG A 93 -5.12 1.18 0.77
N GLU A 94 -5.74 0.07 1.22
CA GLU A 94 -6.36 -0.95 0.39
C GLU A 94 -7.62 -0.47 -0.34
N SER A 95 -8.29 0.54 0.21
CA SER A 95 -9.51 1.08 -0.38
C SER A 95 -9.27 2.19 -1.41
N GLY A 96 -8.00 2.55 -1.67
CA GLY A 96 -7.61 3.51 -2.68
C GLY A 96 -7.67 4.96 -2.21
N PHE A 97 -7.92 5.85 -3.15
CA PHE A 97 -7.96 7.29 -2.95
C PHE A 97 -9.41 7.80 -3.05
N TRP A 98 -9.79 8.73 -2.15
CA TRP A 98 -11.15 9.24 -2.05
C TRP A 98 -11.16 10.77 -2.06
N ILE A 99 -12.21 11.34 -2.63
CA ILE A 99 -12.46 12.78 -2.63
C ILE A 99 -13.72 13.06 -1.82
N VAL A 100 -13.59 13.99 -0.87
CA VAL A 100 -14.66 14.41 0.03
C VAL A 100 -14.88 15.91 -0.12
N ASP A 101 -16.13 16.29 -0.38
CA ASP A 101 -16.59 17.67 -0.36
C ASP A 101 -16.98 18.04 1.08
N ALA A 102 -16.24 18.93 1.66
CA ALA A 102 -16.51 19.56 2.95
C ALA A 102 -16.56 21.09 2.84
N THR A 103 -16.90 21.62 1.66
CA THR A 103 -17.19 23.06 1.47
C THR A 103 -18.27 23.54 2.42
N ASN A 104 -19.24 22.66 2.74
CA ASN A 104 -20.07 22.80 3.93
C ASN A 104 -19.54 21.84 5.02
N PRO A 105 -18.70 22.31 5.95
CA PRO A 105 -18.04 21.46 6.92
C PRO A 105 -19.01 20.80 7.94
N ALA A 106 -20.26 21.26 8.01
CA ALA A 106 -21.30 20.63 8.84
C ALA A 106 -21.95 19.41 8.15
N LYS A 107 -21.85 19.31 6.82
CA LYS A 107 -22.43 18.23 6.02
C LYS A 107 -21.43 17.71 4.98
N PRO A 108 -20.26 17.20 5.40
CA PRO A 108 -19.29 16.65 4.46
C PRO A 108 -19.86 15.40 3.77
N ARG A 109 -19.52 15.21 2.49
CA ARG A 109 -19.99 14.08 1.68
C ARG A 109 -18.89 13.51 0.81
N ILE A 110 -18.94 12.21 0.57
CA ILE A 110 -18.07 11.56 -0.42
C ILE A 110 -18.53 12.00 -1.81
N ARG A 111 -17.58 12.41 -2.65
CA ARG A 111 -17.80 12.70 -4.07
C ARG A 111 -17.50 11.47 -4.91
N SER A 112 -16.28 10.98 -4.80
CA SER A 112 -15.81 9.87 -5.62
C SER A 112 -14.72 9.07 -4.94
N ARG A 113 -14.35 7.97 -5.61
CA ARG A 113 -13.18 7.17 -5.31
C ARG A 113 -12.39 6.91 -6.58
N PHE A 114 -11.08 6.93 -6.46
CA PHE A 114 -10.15 6.54 -7.51
C PHE A 114 -9.49 5.20 -7.17
N ASP A 115 -9.51 4.26 -8.12
CA ASP A 115 -8.91 2.94 -7.96
C ASP A 115 -7.38 3.02 -8.12
N CYS A 116 -6.66 2.54 -7.12
CA CYS A 116 -5.20 2.58 -7.06
C CYS A 116 -4.62 1.21 -7.38
N CYS A 117 -3.51 1.16 -8.10
CA CYS A 117 -2.84 -0.11 -8.41
C CYS A 117 -2.18 -0.74 -7.17
N GLU A 118 -1.86 0.04 -6.14
CA GLU A 118 -1.23 -0.41 -4.90
C GLU A 118 -1.81 0.36 -3.69
N LEU A 119 -1.29 0.13 -2.49
CA LEU A 119 -1.70 0.78 -1.25
C LEU A 119 -1.51 2.30 -1.33
N ALA A 120 -2.59 3.05 -1.21
CA ALA A 120 -2.54 4.51 -1.07
C ALA A 120 -1.97 4.90 0.31
N THR A 121 -0.81 5.53 0.35
CA THR A 121 -0.06 5.81 1.58
C THR A 121 0.04 7.30 1.89
N GLY A 122 0.63 8.07 0.99
CA GLY A 122 0.81 9.51 1.08
C GLY A 122 -0.11 10.25 0.13
N VAL A 123 -0.51 11.48 0.46
CA VAL A 123 -1.30 12.32 -0.44
C VAL A 123 -0.95 13.79 -0.26
N ASP A 124 -0.88 14.50 -1.39
CA ASP A 124 -0.84 15.96 -1.45
C ASP A 124 -1.68 16.45 -2.63
N VAL A 125 -2.01 17.74 -2.66
CA VAL A 125 -2.84 18.34 -3.72
C VAL A 125 -2.37 19.73 -4.02
N ALA A 126 -2.32 20.10 -5.30
CA ALA A 126 -1.96 21.44 -5.75
C ALA A 126 -2.82 21.86 -6.96
N GLY A 127 -3.75 22.75 -6.74
CA GLY A 127 -4.76 23.12 -7.74
C GLY A 127 -5.65 21.91 -8.06
N ASN A 128 -5.63 21.51 -9.31
CA ASN A 128 -6.45 20.39 -9.81
C ASN A 128 -5.69 19.07 -9.96
N VAL A 129 -4.52 18.93 -9.33
CA VAL A 129 -3.75 17.69 -9.36
C VAL A 129 -3.53 17.17 -7.95
N ALA A 130 -3.90 15.92 -7.71
CA ALA A 130 -3.52 15.16 -6.53
C ALA A 130 -2.30 14.29 -6.81
N PHE A 131 -1.40 14.20 -5.84
CA PHE A 131 -0.20 13.39 -5.85
C PHE A 131 -0.38 12.30 -4.81
N LEU A 132 -0.37 11.05 -5.24
CA LEU A 132 -0.67 9.92 -4.39
C LEU A 132 0.52 8.96 -4.30
N GLY A 133 1.09 8.82 -3.11
CA GLY A 133 2.06 7.76 -2.83
C GLY A 133 1.37 6.40 -2.83
N GLN A 134 1.86 5.47 -3.66
CA GLN A 134 1.36 4.11 -3.76
C GLN A 134 2.45 3.09 -3.43
N ARG A 135 3.05 3.27 -2.28
CA ARG A 135 4.06 2.34 -1.77
C ARG A 135 5.11 2.00 -2.82
N GLN A 136 5.29 0.70 -3.13
CA GLN A 136 6.32 0.20 -4.06
C GLN A 136 6.09 0.60 -5.52
N ASN A 137 4.91 1.09 -5.89
CA ASN A 137 4.65 1.57 -7.24
C ASN A 137 5.05 3.04 -7.46
N GLY A 138 5.32 3.78 -6.38
CA GLY A 138 5.78 5.16 -6.46
C GLY A 138 4.68 6.19 -6.29
N VAL A 139 4.71 7.26 -7.08
CA VAL A 139 3.76 8.38 -6.99
C VAL A 139 2.88 8.43 -8.22
N GLU A 140 1.56 8.41 -8.00
CA GLU A 140 0.55 8.63 -9.04
C GLU A 140 0.09 10.09 -9.04
N PHE A 141 -0.04 10.63 -10.24
CA PHE A 141 -0.53 11.96 -10.54
C PHE A 141 -1.96 11.82 -11.04
N ILE A 142 -2.90 12.48 -10.39
CA ILE A 142 -4.34 12.30 -10.61
C ILE A 142 -4.95 13.65 -10.89
N ASP A 143 -5.64 13.79 -12.02
CA ASP A 143 -6.49 14.92 -12.32
C ASP A 143 -7.73 14.88 -11.42
N VAL A 144 -7.93 15.92 -10.64
CA VAL A 144 -9.06 16.10 -9.72
C VAL A 144 -9.86 17.36 -10.05
N SER A 145 -9.73 17.89 -11.29
CA SER A 145 -10.49 19.05 -11.78
C SER A 145 -11.99 18.78 -11.78
N ASP A 146 -12.39 17.54 -12.09
CA ASP A 146 -13.72 17.04 -11.81
C ASP A 146 -13.66 16.09 -10.60
N PRO A 147 -14.09 16.53 -9.42
CA PRO A 147 -14.03 15.71 -8.23
C PRO A 147 -14.97 14.49 -8.23
N ASP A 148 -15.89 14.39 -9.17
CA ASP A 148 -16.75 13.22 -9.35
C ASP A 148 -16.10 12.16 -10.27
N HIS A 149 -15.15 12.58 -11.13
CA HIS A 149 -14.49 11.72 -12.11
C HIS A 149 -12.96 11.92 -12.13
N PRO A 150 -12.26 11.62 -11.02
CA PRO A 150 -10.81 11.75 -10.99
C PRO A 150 -10.18 10.84 -12.04
N ALA A 151 -9.13 11.33 -12.72
CA ALA A 151 -8.52 10.63 -13.85
C ALA A 151 -7.01 10.47 -13.67
N HIS A 152 -6.48 9.33 -14.09
CA HIS A 152 -5.04 9.09 -14.12
C HIS A 152 -4.33 10.05 -15.10
N ILE A 153 -3.25 10.67 -14.65
CA ILE A 153 -2.34 11.44 -15.51
C ILE A 153 -1.07 10.63 -15.76
N ALA A 154 -0.37 10.25 -14.70
CA ALA A 154 0.92 9.61 -14.77
C ALA A 154 1.21 8.80 -13.51
N MET A 155 2.11 7.82 -13.63
CA MET A 155 2.70 7.09 -12.51
C MET A 155 4.22 7.17 -12.59
N ARG A 156 4.86 7.74 -11.58
CA ARG A 156 6.32 7.79 -11.48
C ARG A 156 6.82 6.88 -10.39
N LYS A 157 7.68 5.96 -10.78
CA LYS A 157 8.22 4.97 -9.85
C LYS A 157 9.18 5.60 -8.84
N THR A 158 9.02 5.18 -7.57
CA THR A 158 10.02 5.32 -6.50
C THR A 158 10.27 3.95 -5.86
N ASP A 159 11.05 3.89 -4.79
CA ASP A 159 11.27 2.63 -4.10
C ASP A 159 10.09 2.21 -3.22
N GLU A 160 9.65 3.06 -2.31
CA GLU A 160 8.46 2.82 -1.48
C GLU A 160 7.92 4.15 -0.95
N SER A 161 7.13 4.85 -1.76
CA SER A 161 6.55 6.14 -1.41
C SER A 161 5.60 6.04 -0.22
N GLN A 162 5.90 6.74 0.87
CA GLN A 162 5.05 6.81 2.07
C GLN A 162 4.50 8.21 2.34
N SER A 163 5.18 9.23 1.85
CA SER A 163 4.80 10.62 1.97
C SER A 163 5.13 11.36 0.70
N VAL A 164 4.24 12.25 0.30
CA VAL A 164 4.39 13.04 -0.92
C VAL A 164 4.10 14.49 -0.60
N LYS A 165 4.89 15.41 -1.15
CA LYS A 165 4.65 16.85 -1.13
C LYS A 165 4.96 17.47 -2.47
N TYR A 166 4.10 18.38 -2.90
CA TYR A 166 4.30 19.19 -4.10
C TYR A 166 4.69 20.62 -3.74
N ARG A 167 5.60 21.20 -4.52
CA ARG A 167 5.93 22.62 -4.46
C ARG A 167 6.53 23.10 -5.76
N ASP A 168 5.95 24.17 -6.31
CA ASP A 168 6.50 24.97 -7.41
C ASP A 168 6.98 24.11 -8.62
N GLY A 169 6.19 23.12 -9.01
CA GLY A 169 6.50 22.22 -10.12
C GLY A 169 7.31 20.99 -9.77
N TYR A 170 7.64 20.78 -8.51
CA TYR A 170 8.39 19.60 -8.06
C TYR A 170 7.61 18.76 -7.06
N VAL A 171 7.75 17.44 -7.20
CA VAL A 171 7.15 16.46 -6.28
C VAL A 171 8.25 15.77 -5.49
N TYR A 172 8.14 15.80 -4.18
CA TYR A 172 9.08 15.20 -3.23
C TYR A 172 8.43 13.99 -2.58
N SER A 173 9.06 12.83 -2.70
CA SER A 173 8.62 11.57 -2.09
C SER A 173 9.61 11.12 -1.03
N GLY A 174 9.11 10.87 0.18
CA GLY A 174 9.85 10.17 1.22
C GLY A 174 9.69 8.66 1.03
N ASP A 175 10.78 7.98 0.69
CA ASP A 175 10.78 6.55 0.36
C ASP A 175 11.28 5.73 1.55
N TRP A 176 10.38 4.89 2.09
CA TRP A 176 10.61 4.18 3.34
C TRP A 176 11.69 3.11 3.23
N GLY A 177 11.48 2.09 2.40
CA GLY A 177 12.31 0.87 2.40
C GLY A 177 13.78 1.07 2.04
N THR A 178 14.12 2.15 1.33
CA THR A 178 15.49 2.49 0.93
C THR A 178 16.07 3.66 1.70
N GLY A 179 15.25 4.39 2.48
CA GLY A 179 15.68 5.57 3.22
C GLY A 179 16.14 6.66 2.25
N ARG A 180 15.28 7.08 1.33
CA ARG A 180 15.63 8.08 0.33
C ARG A 180 14.56 9.16 0.16
N LEU A 181 15.01 10.30 -0.31
CA LEU A 181 14.19 11.36 -0.84
C LEU A 181 14.29 11.32 -2.37
N THR A 182 13.18 11.08 -3.03
CA THR A 182 13.07 11.17 -4.50
C THR A 182 12.40 12.47 -4.89
N VAL A 183 12.96 13.16 -5.89
CA VAL A 183 12.37 14.40 -6.41
C VAL A 183 12.07 14.26 -7.89
N PHE A 184 10.84 14.61 -8.26
CA PHE A 184 10.40 14.67 -9.65
C PHE A 184 10.19 16.12 -10.08
N ASP A 185 10.71 16.46 -11.24
CA ASP A 185 10.33 17.68 -11.97
C ASP A 185 9.02 17.41 -12.71
N ALA A 186 7.97 18.07 -12.28
CA ALA A 186 6.61 17.99 -12.82
C ALA A 186 6.12 19.33 -13.38
N ARG A 187 7.03 20.26 -13.71
CA ARG A 187 6.69 21.54 -14.34
C ARG A 187 6.11 21.33 -15.74
N ASP A 188 6.59 20.28 -16.40
CA ASP A 188 5.97 19.76 -17.62
C ASP A 188 5.40 18.37 -17.32
N MET A 189 4.09 18.30 -17.08
CA MET A 189 3.38 17.06 -16.78
C MET A 189 3.37 16.06 -17.95
N LYS A 190 3.72 16.49 -19.15
CA LYS A 190 3.93 15.62 -20.30
C LYS A 190 5.21 14.78 -20.17
N ASN A 191 6.19 15.30 -19.41
CA ASN A 191 7.52 14.74 -19.33
C ASN A 191 8.07 14.82 -17.90
N ILE A 192 7.39 14.19 -16.99
CA ILE A 192 7.79 14.13 -15.58
C ILE A 192 9.09 13.35 -15.44
N ARG A 193 10.13 13.95 -14.86
CA ARG A 193 11.46 13.34 -14.72
C ARG A 193 11.87 13.24 -13.26
N GLN A 194 12.50 12.14 -12.89
CA GLN A 194 13.23 12.08 -11.64
C GLN A 194 14.51 12.92 -11.78
N VAL A 195 14.66 13.96 -10.95
CA VAL A 195 15.79 14.88 -10.99
C VAL A 195 16.72 14.73 -9.80
N ALA A 196 16.23 14.16 -8.69
CA ALA A 196 17.09 13.83 -7.55
C ALA A 196 16.68 12.53 -6.87
N TYR A 197 17.67 11.87 -6.26
CA TYR A 197 17.52 10.63 -5.51
C TYR A 197 18.60 10.59 -4.42
N VAL A 198 18.32 11.24 -3.29
CA VAL A 198 19.32 11.46 -2.23
C VAL A 198 19.06 10.61 -1.01
N PRO A 199 20.12 10.13 -0.31
CA PRO A 199 19.96 9.31 0.87
C PRO A 199 19.44 10.12 2.06
N LEU A 200 18.48 9.54 2.80
CA LEU A 200 18.11 9.92 4.15
C LEU A 200 18.91 9.09 5.17
N TRP A 201 19.14 9.64 6.35
CA TRP A 201 19.84 8.90 7.41
C TRP A 201 18.94 7.99 8.25
N GLY A 202 17.72 7.77 7.80
CA GLY A 202 16.76 6.82 8.31
C GLY A 202 15.72 6.52 7.24
N TYR A 203 14.78 5.63 7.51
CA TYR A 203 13.68 5.38 6.58
C TYR A 203 12.86 6.64 6.38
N GLY A 204 12.64 7.05 5.14
CA GLY A 204 11.87 8.22 4.77
C GLY A 204 10.37 7.99 4.91
N ASP A 205 9.68 8.85 5.66
CA ASP A 205 8.25 8.68 5.87
C ASP A 205 7.50 10.03 5.83
N GLY A 206 7.95 11.04 6.56
CA GLY A 206 7.29 12.34 6.59
C GLY A 206 8.16 13.43 5.99
N VAL A 207 7.65 14.17 5.02
CA VAL A 207 8.33 15.34 4.46
C VAL A 207 7.46 16.59 4.61
N TRP A 208 8.11 17.71 4.91
CA TRP A 208 7.52 19.02 5.01
C TRP A 208 8.47 20.07 4.43
N MET A 209 7.93 21.17 3.93
CA MET A 209 8.74 22.23 3.33
C MET A 209 8.37 23.59 3.92
N LYS A 210 9.40 24.41 4.16
CA LYS A 210 9.29 25.79 4.58
C LYS A 210 10.45 26.61 4.00
N GLY A 211 10.15 27.74 3.39
CA GLY A 211 11.19 28.51 2.71
C GLY A 211 11.95 27.64 1.69
N ASN A 212 13.24 27.72 1.64
CA ASN A 212 14.06 26.90 0.75
C ASN A 212 14.49 25.56 1.39
N TYR A 213 13.84 25.15 2.48
CA TYR A 213 14.24 23.97 3.20
C TYR A 213 13.16 22.89 3.20
N LEU A 214 13.61 21.63 3.10
CA LEU A 214 12.81 20.43 3.28
C LEU A 214 13.25 19.74 4.57
N TYR A 215 12.30 19.39 5.38
CA TYR A 215 12.43 18.68 6.63
C TYR A 215 11.91 17.26 6.45
N ALA A 216 12.79 16.27 6.57
CA ALA A 216 12.41 14.86 6.47
C ALA A 216 12.48 14.20 7.83
N ALA A 217 11.33 13.85 8.40
CA ALA A 217 11.27 13.00 9.56
C ALA A 217 11.60 11.56 9.16
N THR A 218 12.62 10.97 9.81
CA THR A 218 13.16 9.67 9.46
C THR A 218 12.89 8.62 10.54
N GLY A 219 12.65 7.39 10.10
CA GLY A 219 12.33 6.25 10.95
C GLY A 219 13.52 5.39 11.30
N HIS A 220 13.29 4.30 11.96
CA HIS A 220 14.18 3.55 12.80
C HIS A 220 15.44 2.92 12.16
N HIS A 221 15.45 2.65 10.86
CA HIS A 221 16.65 2.12 10.19
C HIS A 221 17.50 3.20 9.55
N ALA A 222 18.82 3.08 9.70
CA ALA A 222 19.81 4.02 9.18
C ALA A 222 20.71 3.38 8.12
N LYS A 223 20.12 2.92 7.02
CA LYS A 223 20.84 2.18 5.96
C LYS A 223 21.99 2.93 5.29
N ASN A 224 21.89 4.25 5.21
CA ASN A 224 22.79 5.08 4.40
C ASN A 224 23.67 5.97 5.27
N ARG A 225 23.86 5.61 6.54
CA ARG A 225 24.54 6.44 7.51
C ARG A 225 25.83 5.79 8.03
N ASP A 226 26.84 6.60 8.26
CA ASP A 226 27.98 6.23 9.10
C ASP A 226 27.58 6.27 10.58
N TYR A 227 27.60 5.13 11.24
CA TYR A 227 27.20 4.97 12.64
C TYR A 227 28.18 5.66 13.61
N SER A 228 29.41 5.95 13.20
CA SER A 228 30.36 6.73 14.01
C SER A 228 29.88 8.17 14.26
N THR A 229 28.94 8.65 13.43
CA THR A 229 28.36 9.99 13.55
C THR A 229 27.17 10.07 14.52
N LEU A 230 26.77 8.97 15.17
CA LEU A 230 25.69 8.99 16.16
C LEU A 230 26.08 9.76 17.41
N THR A 231 25.19 10.63 17.87
CA THR A 231 25.35 11.41 19.10
C THR A 231 24.94 10.61 20.35
N TYR A 232 24.42 9.40 20.17
CA TYR A 232 23.99 8.50 21.24
C TYR A 232 24.34 7.04 20.92
N LYS A 233 24.44 6.20 21.95
CA LYS A 233 24.63 4.76 21.75
C LYS A 233 23.29 4.13 21.32
N PRO A 234 23.26 3.27 20.27
CA PRO A 234 22.09 2.48 19.92
C PRO A 234 21.62 1.67 21.13
N VAL A 235 20.31 1.61 21.33
CA VAL A 235 19.74 0.78 22.39
C VAL A 235 19.79 -0.68 21.94
N ASP A 236 20.57 -1.49 22.65
CA ASP A 236 20.69 -2.93 22.44
C ASP A 236 20.01 -3.67 23.60
N THR A 237 18.80 -4.16 23.36
CA THR A 237 18.05 -4.93 24.35
C THR A 237 17.76 -6.35 23.85
N PRO A 238 17.52 -7.33 24.76
CA PRO A 238 17.12 -8.67 24.39
C PRO A 238 15.87 -8.72 23.49
N GLU A 239 14.94 -7.78 23.68
CA GLU A 239 13.73 -7.66 22.88
C GLU A 239 14.05 -7.21 21.46
N ILE A 240 14.95 -6.25 21.27
CA ILE A 240 15.42 -5.83 19.94
C ILE A 240 16.12 -6.99 19.24
N ARG A 241 16.98 -7.73 19.94
CA ARG A 241 17.67 -8.91 19.39
C ARG A 241 16.71 -10.03 18.97
N LYS A 242 15.56 -10.16 19.65
CA LYS A 242 14.53 -11.18 19.34
C LYS A 242 13.82 -10.95 18.01
N PHE A 243 13.74 -9.71 17.53
CA PHE A 243 13.07 -9.35 16.28
C PHE A 243 13.96 -9.38 15.03
N GLY A 244 15.19 -9.79 15.15
CA GLY A 244 16.12 -9.95 14.05
C GLY A 244 17.55 -9.70 14.47
N LYS A 245 18.48 -10.07 13.60
CA LYS A 245 19.85 -9.57 13.74
C LYS A 245 19.74 -8.05 13.75
N LEU A 246 20.28 -7.44 14.79
CA LEU A 246 20.68 -6.06 14.71
C LEU A 246 21.65 -5.97 13.52
N ASP A 247 21.12 -5.81 12.29
CA ASP A 247 21.99 -5.18 11.33
C ASP A 247 22.28 -3.81 11.91
N ALA A 248 23.54 -3.46 11.87
CA ALA A 248 24.05 -2.19 12.33
C ALA A 248 23.12 -1.10 11.79
N GLY A 249 22.30 -0.44 12.62
CA GLY A 249 21.36 0.57 12.16
C GLY A 249 19.95 0.46 12.66
N SER A 250 19.51 -0.67 13.16
CA SER A 250 18.21 -0.81 13.82
C SER A 250 18.13 0.14 15.01
N GLY A 251 17.11 1.00 15.04
CA GLY A 251 16.90 1.98 16.10
C GLY A 251 17.72 3.26 15.98
N CYS A 252 18.56 3.41 14.96
CA CYS A 252 19.48 4.56 14.81
C CYS A 252 19.06 5.57 13.75
N GLY A 253 17.91 5.36 13.08
CA GLY A 253 17.45 6.24 12.01
C GLY A 253 16.55 7.38 12.46
N HIS A 254 16.08 7.36 13.72
CA HIS A 254 15.16 8.39 14.21
C HIS A 254 15.81 9.77 14.25
N GLY A 255 15.18 10.72 13.60
CA GLY A 255 15.66 12.09 13.56
C GLY A 255 14.96 12.95 12.54
N LEU A 256 15.51 14.13 12.33
CA LEU A 256 15.07 15.10 11.34
C LEU A 256 16.26 15.48 10.46
N ASP A 257 16.22 15.09 9.19
CA ASP A 257 17.13 15.57 8.17
C ASP A 257 16.63 16.92 7.64
N VAL A 258 17.53 17.88 7.46
CA VAL A 258 17.23 19.19 6.86
C VAL A 258 18.00 19.32 5.55
N PHE A 259 17.28 19.57 4.48
CA PHE A 259 17.84 19.79 3.14
C PHE A 259 17.58 21.21 2.67
N ASP A 260 18.58 21.83 2.09
CA ASP A 260 18.41 22.98 1.22
C ASP A 260 17.91 22.48 -0.15
N ILE A 261 16.74 22.95 -0.56
CA ILE A 261 16.07 22.63 -1.81
C ILE A 261 15.96 23.86 -2.74
N SER A 262 16.81 24.87 -2.57
CA SER A 262 16.91 26.03 -3.48
C SER A 262 17.15 25.57 -4.92
N ASN A 263 17.89 24.47 -5.10
CA ASN A 263 17.93 23.69 -6.34
C ASN A 263 17.25 22.32 -6.13
N PRO A 264 16.01 22.15 -6.56
CA PRO A 264 15.29 20.89 -6.39
C PRO A 264 15.92 19.67 -7.06
N ALA A 265 16.76 19.89 -8.09
CA ALA A 265 17.48 18.84 -8.78
C ALA A 265 18.76 18.37 -8.04
N ASP A 266 19.18 19.13 -7.03
CA ASP A 266 20.36 18.83 -6.21
C ASP A 266 20.14 19.19 -4.74
N PRO A 267 19.23 18.50 -4.02
CA PRO A 267 18.96 18.76 -2.61
C PRO A 267 20.22 18.50 -1.76
N GLN A 268 20.67 19.48 -0.99
CA GLN A 268 21.84 19.40 -0.15
C GLN A 268 21.44 19.21 1.31
N ARG A 269 21.89 18.12 1.97
CA ARG A 269 21.68 17.99 3.42
C ARG A 269 22.55 19.01 4.13
N VAL A 270 21.91 19.98 4.78
CA VAL A 270 22.57 21.05 5.51
C VAL A 270 22.60 20.80 7.02
N GLY A 271 21.65 20.03 7.54
CA GLY A 271 21.60 19.76 8.97
C GLY A 271 20.90 18.44 9.30
N ARG A 272 21.08 18.00 10.54
CA ARG A 272 20.37 16.88 11.14
C ARG A 272 20.35 16.99 12.65
N VAL A 273 19.24 16.54 13.26
CA VAL A 273 19.17 16.21 14.68
C VAL A 273 18.67 14.78 14.85
N ASP A 274 19.35 14.01 15.69
CA ASP A 274 18.98 12.65 16.03
C ASP A 274 18.07 12.61 17.25
N TYR A 275 17.12 11.68 17.26
CA TYR A 275 16.23 11.45 18.39
C TYR A 275 16.58 10.12 19.04
N PRO A 276 17.06 10.12 20.30
CA PRO A 276 17.22 8.86 21.01
C PRO A 276 15.88 8.18 21.17
N PRO A 277 15.79 6.86 20.97
CA PRO A 277 14.53 6.13 21.16
C PRO A 277 14.06 6.27 22.60
N PHE A 278 12.79 6.58 22.78
CA PHE A 278 12.16 6.62 24.12
C PHE A 278 11.88 5.21 24.63
N TYR A 279 11.57 4.32 23.74
CA TYR A 279 11.17 2.96 24.04
C TYR A 279 12.36 2.03 23.90
N ALA A 280 12.65 1.22 24.95
CA ALA A 280 13.75 0.29 24.96
C ALA A 280 13.71 -0.76 23.83
N ARG A 281 12.59 -0.88 23.14
CA ARG A 281 12.41 -1.83 22.05
C ARG A 281 12.82 -1.33 20.67
N GLY A 282 13.01 -0.03 20.48
CA GLY A 282 13.53 0.57 19.23
C GLY A 282 12.70 0.31 17.95
N LEU A 283 11.49 -0.20 18.09
CA LEU A 283 10.70 -0.76 16.99
C LEU A 283 9.57 0.16 16.50
N ASP A 284 9.67 1.44 16.76
CA ASP A 284 8.66 2.39 16.33
C ASP A 284 8.87 2.77 14.88
N MET A 285 8.32 1.96 14.01
CA MET A 285 8.63 1.94 12.60
C MET A 285 7.68 2.72 11.73
N TRP A 286 6.51 3.06 12.25
CA TRP A 286 5.42 3.41 11.36
C TRP A 286 5.08 4.89 11.47
N THR A 287 5.40 5.62 10.40
CA THR A 287 4.86 6.94 10.14
C THR A 287 5.46 8.12 10.91
N PRO A 288 6.79 8.32 10.90
CA PRO A 288 7.28 9.64 11.25
C PRO A 288 6.61 10.69 10.38
N ARG A 289 6.19 11.79 11.00
CA ARG A 289 5.56 12.93 10.32
C ARG A 289 6.21 14.20 10.80
N THR A 290 6.21 15.22 9.96
CA THR A 290 6.68 16.54 10.32
C THR A 290 5.73 17.60 9.82
N SER A 291 5.67 18.71 10.52
CA SER A 291 4.88 19.88 10.17
C SER A 291 5.48 21.12 10.83
N ALA A 292 5.43 22.25 10.17
CA ALA A 292 5.91 23.52 10.68
C ALA A 292 5.14 24.69 10.09
N ASN A 293 4.98 25.77 10.87
CA ASN A 293 4.53 27.06 10.40
C ASN A 293 5.40 28.22 10.93
N SER A 294 6.56 27.89 11.49
CA SER A 294 7.56 28.80 12.04
C SER A 294 8.95 28.20 11.92
N ASP A 295 9.93 28.77 12.57
CA ASP A 295 11.27 28.17 12.70
C ASP A 295 11.32 26.97 13.63
N VAL A 296 10.24 26.74 14.40
CA VAL A 296 10.07 25.51 15.17
C VAL A 296 9.38 24.45 14.30
N VAL A 297 10.10 23.39 14.00
CA VAL A 297 9.61 22.22 13.28
C VAL A 297 9.18 21.16 14.29
N PHE A 298 7.95 20.67 14.11
CA PHE A 298 7.43 19.57 14.93
C PHE A 298 7.59 18.26 14.15
N ALA A 299 8.23 17.27 14.76
CA ALA A 299 8.45 15.97 14.18
C ALA A 299 7.86 14.87 15.07
N ALA A 300 6.90 14.14 14.54
CA ALA A 300 6.28 13.00 15.20
C ALA A 300 7.09 11.73 14.93
N GLN A 301 7.30 10.94 15.96
CA GLN A 301 8.10 9.71 15.92
C GLN A 301 7.32 8.54 16.56
N THR A 302 6.07 8.37 16.16
CA THR A 302 5.14 7.33 16.64
C THR A 302 5.09 7.23 18.16
N HIS A 303 5.69 6.19 18.76
CA HIS A 303 5.75 5.99 20.21
C HIS A 303 6.80 6.86 20.90
N ASN A 304 7.79 7.32 20.16
CA ASN A 304 8.82 8.21 20.69
C ASN A 304 8.32 9.63 20.98
N GLY A 305 7.10 9.94 20.57
CA GLY A 305 6.45 11.21 20.85
C GLY A 305 6.64 12.25 19.74
N ILE A 306 6.46 13.51 20.11
CA ILE A 306 6.67 14.68 19.25
C ILE A 306 7.86 15.46 19.74
N PHE A 307 8.75 15.78 18.86
CA PHE A 307 9.90 16.65 19.12
C PHE A 307 9.62 18.04 18.53
N ALA A 308 9.81 19.07 19.35
CA ALA A 308 9.90 20.45 18.90
C ALA A 308 11.36 20.75 18.60
N VAL A 309 11.65 21.13 17.38
CA VAL A 309 13.04 21.36 16.91
C VAL A 309 13.18 22.79 16.43
N ASP A 310 14.09 23.53 17.02
CA ASP A 310 14.53 24.84 16.52
C ASP A 310 15.34 24.65 15.24
N CYS A 311 14.85 25.17 14.14
CA CYS A 311 15.49 25.18 12.85
C CYS A 311 15.74 26.63 12.34
N SER A 312 15.85 27.60 13.26
CA SER A 312 16.23 28.98 12.91
C SER A 312 17.60 29.04 12.23
N ASP A 313 18.51 28.15 12.63
CA ASP A 313 19.72 27.79 11.87
C ASP A 313 19.52 26.38 11.30
N PRO A 314 19.14 26.23 10.04
CA PRO A 314 18.89 24.92 9.42
C PRO A 314 20.11 23.98 9.42
N ALA A 315 21.33 24.52 9.53
CA ALA A 315 22.56 23.75 9.60
C ALA A 315 22.80 23.15 11.02
N LYS A 316 22.15 23.70 12.03
CA LYS A 316 22.31 23.30 13.42
C LYS A 316 20.98 23.10 14.14
N PRO A 317 20.09 22.23 13.62
CA PRO A 317 18.79 22.02 14.25
C PRO A 317 18.95 21.49 15.67
N LYS A 318 18.13 21.99 16.61
CA LYS A 318 18.24 21.68 18.02
C LYS A 318 16.88 21.28 18.60
N VAL A 319 16.82 20.16 19.33
CA VAL A 319 15.64 19.79 20.09
C VAL A 319 15.43 20.80 21.23
N LEU A 320 14.26 21.43 21.24
CA LEU A 320 13.81 22.33 22.31
C LEU A 320 13.05 21.56 23.38
N ASP A 321 12.17 20.67 22.96
CA ASP A 321 11.24 19.98 23.87
C ASP A 321 10.74 18.67 23.23
N ARG A 322 10.16 17.80 24.07
CA ARG A 322 9.60 16.53 23.67
C ARG A 322 8.32 16.25 24.44
N TRP A 323 7.25 15.93 23.73
CA TRP A 323 6.02 15.44 24.30
C TRP A 323 5.77 13.98 23.97
N VAL A 324 5.35 13.17 24.94
CA VAL A 324 5.09 11.74 24.78
C VAL A 324 3.75 11.35 25.39
N PHE A 325 3.08 10.34 24.81
CA PHE A 325 2.00 9.69 25.49
C PHE A 325 2.50 8.92 26.71
N PRO A 326 1.76 8.93 27.83
CA PRO A 326 2.05 8.02 28.92
C PRO A 326 1.94 6.58 28.43
N VAL A 327 2.98 5.78 28.69
CA VAL A 327 2.99 4.37 28.31
C VAL A 327 2.27 3.57 29.39
N GLU A 328 1.08 3.06 29.08
CA GLU A 328 0.36 2.12 29.93
C GLU A 328 0.62 0.68 29.45
N GLY A 329 1.22 -0.14 30.33
CA GLY A 329 1.26 -1.59 30.20
C GLY A 329 2.38 -2.18 29.34
N LYS A 330 2.50 -3.51 29.43
CA LYS A 330 3.53 -4.34 28.78
C LYS A 330 3.15 -4.80 27.37
N THR A 331 2.21 -4.15 26.70
CA THR A 331 1.74 -4.58 25.37
C THR A 331 2.69 -4.14 24.27
N HIS A 332 2.84 -4.97 23.26
CA HIS A 332 3.70 -4.74 22.08
C HIS A 332 3.32 -3.47 21.29
N TRP A 333 2.09 -3.02 21.42
CA TRP A 333 1.52 -1.86 20.75
C TRP A 333 0.65 -1.12 21.77
N PRO A 334 1.16 -0.07 22.42
CA PRO A 334 0.30 0.77 23.23
C PRO A 334 -0.82 1.35 22.37
N SER A 335 -2.02 1.43 22.93
CA SER A 335 -3.21 1.93 22.22
C SER A 335 -3.05 3.38 21.76
N CYS A 336 -2.14 4.12 22.39
CA CYS A 336 -1.84 5.53 22.09
C CYS A 336 -0.45 5.67 21.47
N CYS A 337 -0.42 6.05 20.21
CA CYS A 337 0.80 6.48 19.51
C CYS A 337 0.44 7.51 18.43
N ILE A 338 1.44 8.20 17.90
CA ILE A 338 1.18 9.29 16.96
C ILE A 338 1.08 8.74 15.55
N GLY A 339 -0.07 8.95 14.91
CA GLY A 339 -0.30 8.64 13.50
C GLY A 339 0.01 9.81 12.58
N SER A 340 -0.32 11.03 13.02
CA SER A 340 -0.08 12.26 12.26
C SER A 340 -0.11 13.48 13.17
N ILE A 341 0.45 14.59 12.69
CA ILE A 341 0.37 15.91 13.33
C ILE A 341 0.00 16.97 12.32
N ALA A 342 -0.62 18.06 12.82
CA ALA A 342 -0.83 19.28 12.07
C ALA A 342 -0.55 20.49 13.00
N VAL A 343 0.17 21.48 12.49
CA VAL A 343 0.57 22.66 13.26
C VAL A 343 -0.35 23.83 12.94
N GLY A 344 -1.07 24.29 13.95
CA GLY A 344 -1.94 25.45 13.90
C GLY A 344 -1.35 26.68 14.61
N ASP A 345 -2.20 27.61 14.96
CA ASP A 345 -1.82 28.82 15.67
C ASP A 345 -1.65 28.52 17.18
N GLY A 346 -0.41 28.52 17.67
CA GLY A 346 -0.10 28.23 19.08
C GLY A 346 -0.52 26.82 19.55
N CYS A 347 -0.71 25.89 18.60
CA CYS A 347 -1.22 24.56 18.91
C CYS A 347 -0.68 23.51 17.93
N VAL A 348 -0.37 22.33 18.42
CA VAL A 348 -0.10 21.13 17.63
C VAL A 348 -1.26 20.15 17.79
N TYR A 349 -1.94 19.85 16.69
CA TYR A 349 -2.97 18.82 16.65
C TYR A 349 -2.33 17.46 16.40
N VAL A 350 -2.80 16.44 17.12
CA VAL A 350 -2.19 15.11 17.13
C VAL A 350 -3.26 14.06 16.92
N ALA A 351 -3.07 13.22 15.89
CA ALA A 351 -3.82 11.98 15.74
C ALA A 351 -3.15 10.90 16.60
N GLY A 352 -3.75 10.60 17.76
CA GLY A 352 -3.16 9.74 18.78
C GLY A 352 -3.64 8.30 18.76
N GLN A 353 -4.03 7.79 17.59
CA GLN A 353 -4.61 6.46 17.40
C GLN A 353 -5.71 6.16 18.45
N GLY A 354 -5.52 5.20 19.36
CA GLY A 354 -6.48 4.84 20.37
C GLY A 354 -6.85 5.97 21.35
N CYS A 355 -6.01 6.98 21.47
CA CYS A 355 -6.29 8.17 22.28
C CYS A 355 -7.16 9.22 21.57
N GLY A 356 -7.48 9.01 20.27
CA GLY A 356 -8.25 9.96 19.48
C GLY A 356 -7.42 11.16 19.02
N VAL A 357 -8.06 12.32 18.86
CA VAL A 357 -7.37 13.56 18.45
C VAL A 357 -7.15 14.46 19.66
N LEU A 358 -5.95 15.01 19.75
CA LEU A 358 -5.56 15.95 20.81
C LEU A 358 -5.17 17.30 20.19
N ALA A 359 -5.47 18.37 20.93
CA ALA A 359 -4.91 19.70 20.72
C ALA A 359 -3.89 19.97 21.83
N ILE A 360 -2.63 20.17 21.50
CA ILE A 360 -1.56 20.44 22.46
C ILE A 360 -1.16 21.90 22.30
N PRO A 361 -1.40 22.76 23.29
CA PRO A 361 -0.88 24.12 23.25
C PRO A 361 0.63 24.09 23.08
N ALA A 362 1.18 24.91 22.18
CA ALA A 362 2.60 24.95 21.96
C ALA A 362 3.09 26.41 21.82
N ARG A 363 4.24 26.70 22.42
CA ARG A 363 4.86 28.03 22.36
C ARG A 363 5.86 28.06 21.21
N PHE A 364 5.54 28.78 20.17
CA PHE A 364 6.42 29.06 19.04
C PHE A 364 6.03 30.40 18.40
N ALA A 365 7.02 31.10 17.85
CA ALA A 365 6.78 32.39 17.24
C ALA A 365 6.46 32.26 15.74
N ALA A 366 5.56 33.13 15.30
CA ALA A 366 5.30 33.51 13.90
C ALA A 366 4.68 32.48 12.98
N LYS A 367 3.82 32.99 12.12
CA LYS A 367 3.09 32.25 11.10
C LYS A 367 3.75 32.45 9.75
N GLU A 368 4.06 31.35 9.10
CA GLU A 368 4.28 31.35 7.66
C GLU A 368 3.12 30.65 6.97
N THR A 369 2.46 31.36 6.05
CA THR A 369 1.53 30.73 5.12
C THR A 369 2.36 30.05 4.03
N PHE A 370 2.41 28.73 4.06
CA PHE A 370 2.98 27.95 2.98
C PHE A 370 2.10 28.06 1.73
N ARG A 371 2.68 28.52 0.63
CA ARG A 371 2.03 28.50 -0.68
C ARG A 371 2.63 27.37 -1.51
N GLN A 372 1.76 26.44 -1.89
CA GLN A 372 2.15 25.21 -2.58
C GLN A 372 2.30 25.40 -4.10
N GLY A 373 1.74 26.46 -4.64
CA GLY A 373 1.61 26.65 -6.08
C GLY A 373 0.47 25.82 -6.68
N THR A 374 0.33 25.86 -7.99
CA THR A 374 -0.68 25.12 -8.75
C THR A 374 0.02 24.23 -9.76
N ALA A 375 -0.28 22.94 -9.74
CA ALA A 375 0.26 22.01 -10.71
C ALA A 375 -0.50 22.10 -12.05
N PRO A 376 0.18 22.05 -13.20
CA PRO A 376 -0.47 21.97 -14.50
C PRO A 376 -1.10 20.59 -14.70
N ILE A 377 -2.17 20.52 -15.52
CA ILE A 377 -2.75 19.26 -15.98
C ILE A 377 -2.30 18.98 -17.40
N ASN A 378 -1.86 17.76 -17.67
CA ASN A 378 -1.61 17.30 -19.03
C ASN A 378 -1.77 15.78 -19.08
N HIS A 379 -2.71 15.29 -19.90
CA HIS A 379 -2.99 13.87 -20.10
C HIS A 379 -2.14 13.22 -21.22
N ASP A 380 -1.33 14.00 -21.94
CA ASP A 380 -0.40 13.51 -22.96
C ASP A 380 0.91 12.98 -22.38
N TYR A 381 0.91 12.58 -21.12
CA TYR A 381 2.10 12.04 -20.46
C TYR A 381 2.67 10.85 -21.23
N ARG A 382 3.98 10.82 -21.35
CA ARG A 382 4.74 9.69 -21.91
C ARG A 382 5.83 9.27 -20.94
N GLU A 383 6.01 7.97 -20.81
CA GLU A 383 7.10 7.44 -20.01
C GLU A 383 8.45 7.94 -20.52
N PRO A 384 9.34 8.44 -19.65
CA PRO A 384 10.65 8.99 -20.07
C PRO A 384 11.70 7.92 -20.40
N TYR A 385 11.34 6.65 -20.24
CA TYR A 385 12.14 5.51 -20.66
C TYR A 385 11.41 4.74 -21.77
N PRO A 386 12.15 4.05 -22.64
CA PRO A 386 11.51 3.28 -23.69
C PRO A 386 10.64 2.18 -23.11
N THR A 387 9.44 2.03 -23.66
CA THR A 387 8.53 0.92 -23.39
C THR A 387 8.38 0.06 -24.63
N ASP A 388 8.06 -1.21 -24.40
CA ASP A 388 7.80 -2.19 -25.46
C ASP A 388 6.29 -2.33 -25.72
N ASP A 389 5.51 -1.31 -25.41
CA ASP A 389 4.03 -1.31 -25.55
C ASP A 389 3.59 -1.65 -26.97
N ALA A 390 4.39 -1.26 -27.97
CA ALA A 390 4.17 -1.60 -29.38
C ALA A 390 4.18 -3.10 -29.68
N ALA A 391 4.71 -3.94 -28.80
CA ALA A 391 4.69 -5.40 -28.90
C ALA A 391 3.32 -6.01 -28.58
N PHE A 392 2.37 -5.20 -28.12
CA PHE A 392 1.07 -5.64 -27.65
C PHE A 392 -0.07 -4.96 -28.39
N HIS A 393 -1.16 -5.71 -28.56
CA HIS A 393 -2.48 -5.13 -28.75
C HIS A 393 -3.02 -4.72 -27.37
N VAL A 394 -3.62 -3.53 -27.27
CA VAL A 394 -4.08 -2.97 -26.01
C VAL A 394 -5.58 -2.71 -26.09
N TRP A 395 -6.31 -3.07 -25.03
CA TRP A 395 -7.70 -2.71 -24.85
C TRP A 395 -7.90 -2.04 -23.48
N HIS A 396 -8.65 -0.96 -23.44
CA HIS A 396 -8.99 -0.22 -22.22
C HIS A 396 -10.49 -0.24 -21.96
N PRO A 397 -10.93 -0.30 -20.69
CA PRO A 397 -12.29 0.02 -20.35
C PRO A 397 -12.61 1.51 -20.63
N ALA A 398 -13.85 1.82 -20.97
CA ALA A 398 -14.27 3.20 -21.22
C ALA A 398 -14.27 4.07 -19.94
N ARG A 399 -14.55 3.44 -18.79
CA ARG A 399 -14.41 4.08 -17.47
C ARG A 399 -13.01 3.82 -16.90
N PRO A 400 -12.44 4.77 -16.15
CA PRO A 400 -11.19 4.54 -15.44
C PRO A 400 -11.29 3.33 -14.50
N GLY A 401 -10.26 2.51 -14.49
CA GLY A 401 -10.14 1.34 -13.63
C GLY A 401 -8.83 0.61 -13.89
N GLN A 402 -8.49 -0.29 -12.99
CA GLN A 402 -7.24 -1.06 -13.04
C GLN A 402 -7.52 -2.47 -13.51
N ALA A 403 -7.05 -2.86 -14.70
CA ALA A 403 -7.08 -4.25 -15.13
C ALA A 403 -6.18 -5.10 -14.20
N ARG A 404 -6.78 -6.05 -13.47
CA ARG A 404 -6.12 -6.82 -12.40
C ARG A 404 -6.14 -8.31 -12.61
N GLY A 405 -7.19 -8.84 -13.23
CA GLY A 405 -7.37 -10.27 -13.46
C GLY A 405 -7.92 -10.55 -14.84
N VAL A 406 -7.52 -11.67 -15.41
CA VAL A 406 -8.08 -12.19 -16.67
C VAL A 406 -8.32 -13.68 -16.56
N ALA A 407 -9.45 -14.13 -17.10
CA ALA A 407 -9.76 -15.54 -17.30
C ALA A 407 -10.15 -15.79 -18.75
N LEU A 408 -9.83 -16.97 -19.26
CA LEU A 408 -10.05 -17.35 -20.65
C LEU A 408 -11.07 -18.49 -20.75
N LYS A 409 -11.94 -18.37 -21.75
CA LYS A 409 -12.78 -19.47 -22.22
C LYS A 409 -12.90 -19.36 -23.74
N ASP A 410 -12.35 -20.34 -24.45
CA ASP A 410 -12.25 -20.33 -25.89
C ASP A 410 -11.55 -19.07 -26.42
N ASP A 411 -12.21 -18.23 -27.22
CA ASP A 411 -11.72 -16.94 -27.71
C ASP A 411 -12.23 -15.73 -26.91
N LEU A 412 -12.80 -15.98 -25.70
CA LEU A 412 -13.28 -14.96 -24.80
C LEU A 412 -12.29 -14.69 -23.68
N VAL A 413 -12.08 -13.42 -23.37
CA VAL A 413 -11.32 -12.93 -22.21
C VAL A 413 -12.30 -12.22 -21.27
N TYR A 414 -12.41 -12.70 -20.06
CA TYR A 414 -13.11 -12.03 -18.97
C TYR A 414 -12.08 -11.19 -18.23
N ALA A 415 -12.24 -9.88 -18.26
CA ALA A 415 -11.29 -8.92 -17.72
C ALA A 415 -11.85 -8.21 -16.50
N ALA A 416 -11.29 -8.47 -15.33
CA ALA A 416 -11.57 -7.77 -14.09
C ALA A 416 -10.80 -6.45 -14.07
N CYS A 417 -11.50 -5.32 -14.13
CA CYS A 417 -10.92 -3.99 -14.32
C CYS A 417 -11.13 -3.06 -13.10
N GLY A 418 -11.09 -3.62 -11.88
CA GLY A 418 -11.27 -2.84 -10.66
C GLY A 418 -12.56 -2.03 -10.68
N ASP A 419 -12.49 -0.73 -10.51
CA ASP A 419 -13.64 0.18 -10.49
C ASP A 419 -14.37 0.29 -11.84
N ALA A 420 -13.76 -0.15 -12.93
CA ALA A 420 -14.45 -0.25 -14.23
C ALA A 420 -15.33 -1.51 -14.35
N GLY A 421 -15.27 -2.42 -13.37
CA GLY A 421 -16.08 -3.64 -13.36
C GLY A 421 -15.47 -4.79 -14.15
N LEU A 422 -16.29 -5.69 -14.67
CA LEU A 422 -15.86 -6.84 -15.46
C LEU A 422 -16.38 -6.71 -16.90
N HIS A 423 -15.46 -6.90 -17.84
CA HIS A 423 -15.75 -6.86 -19.27
C HIS A 423 -15.48 -8.19 -19.96
N VAL A 424 -16.30 -8.51 -20.98
CA VAL A 424 -16.08 -9.66 -21.86
C VAL A 424 -15.53 -9.17 -23.18
N LEU A 425 -14.36 -9.68 -23.52
CA LEU A 425 -13.63 -9.32 -24.73
C LEU A 425 -13.51 -10.55 -25.61
N LYS A 426 -13.85 -10.40 -26.89
CA LYS A 426 -13.59 -11.41 -27.91
C LYS A 426 -12.22 -11.15 -28.54
N ILE A 427 -11.38 -12.18 -28.62
CA ILE A 427 -10.12 -12.12 -29.34
C ILE A 427 -10.43 -12.17 -30.85
N ARG A 428 -9.90 -11.21 -31.62
CA ARG A 428 -10.07 -11.12 -33.07
C ARG A 428 -9.09 -12.04 -33.80
N SER A 429 -9.45 -12.48 -35.00
CA SER A 429 -8.57 -13.32 -35.85
C SER A 429 -7.24 -12.64 -36.19
N GLU A 430 -7.28 -11.33 -36.43
CA GLU A 430 -6.12 -10.48 -36.70
C GLU A 430 -5.33 -10.08 -35.44
N GLY A 431 -5.81 -10.50 -34.29
CA GLY A 431 -5.28 -10.12 -32.97
C GLY A 431 -6.01 -8.92 -32.35
N GLY A 432 -5.74 -8.71 -31.05
CA GLY A 432 -6.43 -7.68 -30.26
C GLY A 432 -7.83 -8.09 -29.84
N PHE A 433 -8.62 -7.10 -29.35
CA PHE A 433 -9.83 -7.36 -28.63
C PHE A 433 -11.03 -6.58 -29.19
N GLN A 434 -12.19 -7.17 -29.06
CA GLN A 434 -13.48 -6.51 -29.22
C GLN A 434 -14.32 -6.71 -27.96
N LYS A 435 -14.76 -5.65 -27.29
CA LYS A 435 -15.71 -5.75 -26.19
C LYS A 435 -17.05 -6.25 -26.72
N ILE A 436 -17.59 -7.30 -26.12
CA ILE A 436 -18.87 -7.91 -26.52
C ILE A 436 -19.87 -8.01 -25.36
N GLY A 437 -19.40 -7.80 -24.11
CA GLY A 437 -20.25 -7.86 -22.92
C GLY A 437 -19.62 -7.21 -21.70
N GLU A 438 -20.43 -7.11 -20.65
CA GLU A 438 -19.97 -6.67 -19.33
C GLU A 438 -20.89 -7.19 -18.23
N LEU A 439 -20.37 -7.32 -17.01
CA LEU A 439 -21.17 -7.65 -15.84
C LEU A 439 -21.82 -6.37 -15.30
N VAL A 440 -23.09 -6.17 -15.63
CA VAL A 440 -23.85 -4.97 -15.25
C VAL A 440 -24.16 -4.96 -13.75
N GLY A 441 -24.14 -3.78 -13.13
CA GLY A 441 -24.51 -3.57 -11.73
C GLY A 441 -23.40 -3.91 -10.72
N ARG A 442 -22.17 -4.14 -11.20
CA ARG A 442 -20.99 -4.32 -10.35
C ARG A 442 -19.97 -3.22 -10.64
N GLU A 443 -19.70 -2.45 -9.62
CA GLU A 443 -18.80 -1.29 -9.72
C GLU A 443 -17.35 -1.65 -9.50
N ARG A 444 -17.07 -2.86 -8.96
CA ARG A 444 -15.71 -3.20 -8.53
C ARG A 444 -15.45 -4.70 -8.64
N VAL A 445 -14.61 -5.09 -9.60
CA VAL A 445 -14.20 -6.49 -9.77
C VAL A 445 -12.68 -6.55 -9.83
N PHE A 446 -12.07 -7.26 -8.88
CA PHE A 446 -10.61 -7.35 -8.75
C PHE A 446 -10.02 -8.58 -9.41
N ASP A 447 -10.73 -9.70 -9.41
CA ASP A 447 -10.25 -10.94 -9.99
C ASP A 447 -11.41 -11.77 -10.52
N VAL A 448 -11.11 -12.65 -11.46
CA VAL A 448 -12.06 -13.47 -12.17
C VAL A 448 -11.49 -14.84 -12.51
N GLN A 449 -12.32 -15.87 -12.37
CA GLN A 449 -12.05 -17.22 -12.86
C GLN A 449 -13.27 -17.76 -13.62
N VAL A 450 -13.04 -18.69 -14.53
CA VAL A 450 -14.08 -19.32 -15.33
C VAL A 450 -13.91 -20.84 -15.33
N GLU A 451 -15.01 -21.57 -15.11
CA GLU A 451 -15.08 -23.02 -15.29
C GLU A 451 -16.43 -23.43 -15.86
N GLY A 452 -16.43 -24.06 -17.01
CA GLY A 452 -17.67 -24.46 -17.70
C GLY A 452 -18.55 -23.23 -18.06
N ASN A 453 -19.77 -23.20 -17.53
CA ASN A 453 -20.69 -22.06 -17.66
C ASN A 453 -20.73 -21.18 -16.41
N ARG A 454 -19.76 -21.31 -15.50
CA ARG A 454 -19.68 -20.51 -14.27
C ARG A 454 -18.56 -19.50 -14.32
N LEU A 455 -18.87 -18.29 -13.83
CA LEU A 455 -17.94 -17.20 -13.62
C LEU A 455 -17.82 -16.96 -12.10
N TYR A 456 -16.59 -16.85 -11.61
CA TYR A 456 -16.26 -16.60 -10.21
C TYR A 456 -15.57 -15.25 -10.12
N THR A 457 -15.99 -14.38 -9.20
CA THR A 457 -15.44 -13.02 -9.07
C THR A 457 -15.06 -12.70 -7.63
N ALA A 458 -14.04 -11.85 -7.48
CA ALA A 458 -13.71 -11.16 -6.24
C ALA A 458 -14.10 -9.67 -6.39
N GLU A 459 -15.05 -9.20 -5.58
CA GLU A 459 -15.71 -7.90 -5.75
C GLU A 459 -15.47 -6.95 -4.56
N GLY A 460 -14.29 -6.99 -4.00
CA GLY A 460 -13.88 -6.09 -2.93
C GLY A 460 -14.75 -6.19 -1.69
N ARG A 461 -15.51 -5.14 -1.38
CA ARG A 461 -16.40 -5.09 -0.21
C ARG A 461 -17.66 -5.94 -0.37
N GLU A 462 -18.07 -6.21 -1.59
CA GLU A 462 -19.19 -7.08 -1.88
C GLU A 462 -18.85 -8.57 -1.70
N GLY A 463 -17.57 -8.88 -1.46
CA GLY A 463 -17.09 -10.24 -1.23
C GLY A 463 -16.81 -10.99 -2.52
N TRP A 464 -17.25 -12.24 -2.59
CA TRP A 464 -17.08 -13.13 -3.74
C TRP A 464 -18.42 -13.59 -4.26
N ALA A 465 -18.52 -13.70 -5.58
CA ALA A 465 -19.75 -14.16 -6.22
C ALA A 465 -19.49 -15.23 -7.28
N ILE A 466 -20.50 -16.05 -7.51
CA ILE A 466 -20.56 -17.03 -8.59
C ILE A 466 -21.75 -16.66 -9.47
N TYR A 467 -21.50 -16.60 -10.74
CA TYR A 467 -22.51 -16.33 -11.77
C TYR A 467 -22.61 -17.52 -12.70
N GLU A 468 -23.82 -17.79 -13.16
CA GLU A 468 -24.06 -18.64 -14.30
C GLU A 468 -24.07 -17.79 -15.56
N MET A 469 -23.36 -18.24 -16.60
CA MET A 469 -23.26 -17.58 -17.89
C MET A 469 -24.24 -18.21 -18.89
N ASP A 470 -24.74 -17.37 -19.80
CA ASP A 470 -25.42 -17.86 -20.98
C ASP A 470 -24.52 -18.66 -21.93
N ALA A 471 -25.05 -19.26 -22.96
CA ALA A 471 -24.29 -20.04 -23.94
C ALA A 471 -23.26 -19.20 -24.70
N ALA A 472 -23.50 -17.90 -24.87
CA ALA A 472 -22.57 -16.95 -25.50
C ALA A 472 -21.50 -16.45 -24.56
N GLY A 473 -21.62 -16.68 -23.24
CA GLY A 473 -20.67 -16.21 -22.22
C GLY A 473 -20.71 -14.69 -21.97
N THR A 474 -21.81 -14.02 -22.34
CA THR A 474 -21.92 -12.56 -22.31
C THR A 474 -22.96 -12.02 -21.34
N SER A 475 -23.85 -12.86 -20.87
CA SER A 475 -24.89 -12.53 -19.89
C SER A 475 -24.72 -13.36 -18.63
N PHE A 476 -24.99 -12.75 -17.48
CA PHE A 476 -24.62 -13.29 -16.17
C PHE A 476 -25.82 -13.28 -15.23
N ARG A 477 -26.07 -14.39 -14.56
CA ARG A 477 -27.04 -14.51 -13.46
C ARG A 477 -26.33 -14.91 -12.20
N GLU A 478 -26.35 -14.07 -11.16
CA GLU A 478 -25.78 -14.40 -9.85
C GLU A 478 -26.51 -15.63 -9.27
N ILE A 479 -25.74 -16.66 -8.88
CA ILE A 479 -26.28 -17.87 -8.28
C ILE A 479 -25.88 -18.02 -6.82
N SER A 480 -24.74 -17.46 -6.42
CA SER A 480 -24.27 -17.48 -5.04
C SER A 480 -23.35 -16.30 -4.73
N ARG A 481 -23.44 -15.80 -3.51
CA ARG A 481 -22.56 -14.73 -3.03
C ARG A 481 -22.15 -14.97 -1.58
N ARG A 482 -20.86 -14.85 -1.31
CA ARG A 482 -20.32 -14.79 0.04
C ARG A 482 -19.89 -13.35 0.34
N LYS A 483 -20.67 -12.67 1.19
CA LYS A 483 -20.27 -11.36 1.72
C LYS A 483 -19.07 -11.52 2.63
N TRP A 484 -18.17 -10.55 2.59
CA TRP A 484 -17.01 -10.51 3.46
C TRP A 484 -17.31 -9.63 4.68
N ILE A 485 -17.20 -10.19 5.89
CA ILE A 485 -17.61 -9.52 7.13
C ILE A 485 -16.59 -8.45 7.59
N ASP A 486 -15.31 -8.64 7.29
CA ASP A 486 -14.23 -7.69 7.62
C ASP A 486 -13.79 -6.86 6.40
N ASP A 487 -14.77 -6.41 5.61
CA ASP A 487 -14.58 -5.64 4.37
C ASP A 487 -13.81 -4.32 4.54
N LYS A 488 -13.73 -3.87 5.78
CA LYS A 488 -13.33 -2.51 6.16
C LYS A 488 -11.84 -2.28 6.03
N LYS A 489 -11.04 -3.33 6.20
CA LYS A 489 -9.57 -3.25 6.19
C LYS A 489 -8.90 -4.18 5.18
N ASP A 490 -9.62 -5.17 4.68
CA ASP A 490 -9.05 -6.24 3.88
C ASP A 490 -10.07 -6.79 2.86
N PRO A 491 -10.26 -6.11 1.73
CA PRO A 491 -11.26 -6.47 0.74
C PRO A 491 -10.99 -7.83 0.09
N ALA A 492 -12.03 -8.46 -0.46
CA ALA A 492 -11.93 -9.64 -1.31
C ALA A 492 -11.20 -9.29 -2.62
N ILE A 493 -10.03 -9.86 -2.87
CA ILE A 493 -9.19 -9.48 -4.01
C ILE A 493 -8.89 -10.61 -4.96
N TRP A 494 -8.90 -11.86 -4.50
CA TRP A 494 -8.60 -13.01 -5.35
C TRP A 494 -9.65 -14.11 -5.20
N VAL A 495 -9.90 -14.77 -6.31
CA VAL A 495 -10.64 -16.02 -6.42
C VAL A 495 -9.83 -17.00 -7.25
N TRP A 496 -9.80 -18.27 -6.85
CA TRP A 496 -9.02 -19.31 -7.50
C TRP A 496 -9.86 -20.56 -7.71
N LYS A 497 -9.62 -21.25 -8.83
CA LYS A 497 -10.23 -22.53 -9.14
C LYS A 497 -9.18 -23.64 -9.20
N PRO A 498 -8.68 -24.12 -8.03
CA PRO A 498 -7.56 -25.04 -8.02
C PRO A 498 -7.89 -26.45 -8.54
N LYS A 499 -9.14 -26.86 -8.50
CA LYS A 499 -9.69 -28.06 -9.15
C LYS A 499 -11.21 -27.98 -9.29
N PRO A 500 -11.85 -28.85 -10.12
CA PRO A 500 -13.30 -28.95 -10.17
C PRO A 500 -13.93 -29.19 -8.80
N GLY A 501 -15.06 -28.56 -8.53
CA GLY A 501 -15.79 -28.65 -7.26
C GLY A 501 -15.17 -27.86 -6.09
N LEU A 502 -14.03 -27.20 -6.29
CA LEU A 502 -13.34 -26.44 -5.24
C LEU A 502 -13.07 -25.00 -5.68
N VAL A 503 -13.35 -24.04 -4.80
CA VAL A 503 -12.99 -22.63 -4.97
C VAL A 503 -12.22 -22.13 -3.77
N ALA A 504 -11.21 -21.31 -4.00
CA ALA A 504 -10.49 -20.62 -2.96
C ALA A 504 -10.78 -19.13 -3.03
N LEU A 505 -11.12 -18.53 -1.89
CA LEU A 505 -11.45 -17.14 -1.68
C LEU A 505 -10.34 -16.50 -0.87
N SER A 506 -9.77 -15.39 -1.31
CA SER A 506 -8.63 -14.80 -0.64
C SER A 506 -8.74 -13.29 -0.51
N THR A 507 -8.24 -12.80 0.63
CA THR A 507 -8.02 -11.37 0.86
C THR A 507 -6.52 -11.09 0.91
N ARG A 508 -6.16 -9.81 0.92
CA ARG A 508 -4.75 -9.41 0.93
C ARG A 508 -4.05 -9.72 2.26
N ARG A 509 -4.77 -9.64 3.40
CA ARG A 509 -4.18 -9.73 4.75
C ARG A 509 -4.55 -10.99 5.51
N ASN A 510 -5.83 -11.34 5.50
CA ASN A 510 -6.34 -12.34 6.44
C ASN A 510 -6.11 -13.78 6.01
N GLY A 511 -5.88 -14.05 4.73
CA GLY A 511 -5.56 -15.38 4.26
C GLY A 511 -6.42 -15.86 3.10
N ALA A 512 -6.59 -17.18 3.03
CA ALA A 512 -7.38 -17.88 2.03
C ALA A 512 -8.26 -18.94 2.67
N TRP A 513 -9.44 -19.13 2.12
CA TRP A 513 -10.46 -20.08 2.55
C TRP A 513 -10.91 -20.93 1.38
N LEU A 514 -10.94 -22.23 1.56
CA LEU A 514 -11.40 -23.18 0.57
C LEU A 514 -12.87 -23.54 0.83
N TYR A 515 -13.68 -23.52 -0.21
CA TYR A 515 -15.10 -23.89 -0.19
C TYR A 515 -15.42 -24.85 -1.32
N ALA A 516 -16.48 -25.64 -1.16
CA ALA A 516 -17.13 -26.25 -2.30
C ALA A 516 -17.73 -25.16 -3.19
N ASP A 517 -17.60 -25.29 -4.49
CA ASP A 517 -18.05 -24.25 -5.44
C ASP A 517 -19.57 -24.20 -5.66
N ASP A 518 -20.29 -25.20 -5.15
CA ASP A 518 -21.75 -25.21 -5.06
C ASP A 518 -22.26 -24.59 -3.73
N ASN A 519 -21.38 -24.39 -2.74
CA ASN A 519 -21.75 -23.84 -1.44
C ASN A 519 -20.68 -22.92 -0.84
N ILE A 520 -20.40 -21.78 -1.47
CA ILE A 520 -19.50 -20.77 -0.93
C ILE A 520 -20.06 -20.03 0.29
N GLN A 521 -21.34 -20.24 0.62
CA GLN A 521 -22.01 -19.64 1.78
C GLN A 521 -21.87 -20.48 3.05
N ALA A 522 -21.29 -21.70 2.96
CA ALA A 522 -21.11 -22.56 4.10
C ALA A 522 -20.46 -21.81 5.28
N GLU A 523 -20.97 -22.03 6.50
CA GLU A 523 -20.46 -21.37 7.70
C GLU A 523 -18.98 -21.70 7.91
N ARG A 524 -18.59 -22.97 7.69
CA ARG A 524 -17.21 -23.43 7.86
C ARG A 524 -16.57 -23.74 6.51
N PRO A 525 -15.37 -23.20 6.25
CA PRO A 525 -14.60 -23.57 5.06
C PRO A 525 -14.08 -25.00 5.16
N LEU A 526 -13.83 -25.60 4.00
CA LEU A 526 -13.19 -26.92 3.87
C LEU A 526 -11.70 -26.87 4.24
N GLY A 527 -11.09 -25.69 4.20
CA GLY A 527 -9.72 -25.45 4.60
C GLY A 527 -9.46 -23.98 4.78
N THR A 528 -8.53 -23.63 5.68
CA THR A 528 -8.19 -22.23 5.97
C THR A 528 -6.70 -22.06 6.13
N VAL A 529 -6.15 -21.00 5.55
CA VAL A 529 -4.84 -20.46 5.86
C VAL A 529 -5.02 -19.05 6.40
N SER A 530 -4.80 -18.87 7.69
CA SER A 530 -4.92 -17.58 8.38
C SER A 530 -3.65 -17.27 9.15
N GLY A 531 -3.51 -16.01 9.60
CA GLY A 531 -2.41 -15.59 10.46
C GLY A 531 -1.03 -15.60 9.81
N CYS A 532 -0.96 -15.64 8.47
CA CYS A 532 0.32 -15.49 7.76
C CYS A 532 0.69 -14.02 7.73
N PRO A 533 1.84 -13.62 8.30
CA PRO A 533 2.33 -12.27 8.13
C PRO A 533 2.66 -12.00 6.66
N GLY A 534 2.45 -10.76 6.20
CA GLY A 534 2.75 -10.33 4.84
C GLY A 534 1.53 -9.84 4.07
N TRP A 535 1.80 -9.05 3.03
CA TRP A 535 0.79 -8.32 2.28
C TRP A 535 0.30 -9.03 1.03
N ASP A 536 1.19 -9.77 0.35
CA ASP A 536 0.87 -10.49 -0.87
C ASP A 536 0.80 -11.98 -0.57
N LYS A 537 -0.30 -12.60 -0.95
CA LYS A 537 -0.59 -14.00 -0.70
C LYS A 537 -1.01 -14.63 -2.01
N TYR A 538 -0.31 -15.70 -2.38
CA TYR A 538 -0.57 -16.38 -3.63
C TYR A 538 -0.94 -17.82 -3.37
N LEU A 539 -2.03 -18.24 -3.97
CA LEU A 539 -2.42 -19.63 -4.06
C LEU A 539 -1.94 -20.18 -5.41
N MET A 540 -1.51 -21.41 -5.44
CA MET A 540 -1.23 -22.13 -6.68
C MET A 540 -2.51 -22.19 -7.52
N ASP A 541 -2.38 -21.92 -8.82
CA ASP A 541 -3.51 -21.85 -9.74
C ASP A 541 -4.28 -23.18 -9.90
N GLN A 542 -3.54 -24.30 -9.83
CA GLN A 542 -4.11 -25.64 -9.93
C GLN A 542 -3.42 -26.58 -8.92
N ALA A 543 -4.20 -27.49 -8.34
CA ALA A 543 -3.68 -28.55 -7.48
C ALA A 543 -2.87 -29.57 -8.29
N ILE A 544 -1.84 -30.17 -7.67
CA ILE A 544 -0.94 -31.17 -8.25
C ILE A 544 -1.03 -32.51 -7.52
N GLY A 545 -0.32 -33.54 -8.02
CA GLY A 545 -0.34 -34.89 -7.46
C GLY A 545 -1.72 -35.55 -7.58
N GLY A 546 -2.30 -35.53 -8.79
CA GLY A 546 -3.65 -36.00 -9.05
C GLY A 546 -4.72 -35.13 -8.39
N GLY A 547 -4.45 -33.83 -8.20
CA GLY A 547 -5.38 -32.89 -7.54
C GLY A 547 -5.42 -33.00 -6.01
N ARG A 548 -4.43 -33.66 -5.40
CA ARG A 548 -4.34 -33.83 -3.95
C ARG A 548 -3.72 -32.62 -3.25
N TRP A 549 -2.70 -31.99 -3.86
CA TRP A 549 -1.86 -31.02 -3.18
C TRP A 549 -2.04 -29.62 -3.74
N LEU A 550 -2.37 -28.67 -2.86
CA LEU A 550 -2.55 -27.27 -3.19
C LEU A 550 -1.62 -26.41 -2.32
N ALA A 551 -0.69 -25.71 -2.96
CA ALA A 551 0.24 -24.85 -2.25
C ALA A 551 -0.28 -23.41 -2.08
N PHE A 552 0.10 -22.81 -0.97
CA PHE A 552 -0.14 -21.43 -0.62
C PHE A 552 1.16 -20.80 -0.12
N ASN A 553 1.55 -19.64 -0.62
CA ASN A 553 2.64 -18.87 -0.07
C ASN A 553 2.22 -17.44 0.33
N SER A 554 2.94 -16.85 1.26
CA SER A 554 2.80 -15.45 1.63
C SER A 554 4.13 -14.71 1.44
N ALA A 555 4.06 -13.40 1.25
CA ALA A 555 5.21 -12.53 1.01
C ALA A 555 6.31 -12.61 2.09
N ASN A 556 5.99 -13.10 3.28
CA ASN A 556 6.95 -13.28 4.39
C ASN A 556 7.44 -14.72 4.52
N SER A 557 7.45 -15.46 3.40
CA SER A 557 8.18 -16.73 3.34
C SER A 557 7.55 -17.94 3.99
N TYR A 558 6.23 -17.98 4.15
CA TYR A 558 5.54 -19.17 4.60
C TYR A 558 5.00 -19.96 3.40
N LEU A 559 5.50 -21.16 3.20
CA LEU A 559 4.90 -22.14 2.30
C LEU A 559 4.01 -23.08 3.11
N ARG A 560 2.80 -23.31 2.65
CA ARG A 560 1.85 -24.25 3.22
C ARG A 560 1.22 -25.08 2.12
N TRP A 561 0.97 -26.36 2.42
CA TRP A 561 0.28 -27.28 1.55
C TRP A 561 -1.01 -27.75 2.18
N PHE A 562 -2.11 -27.68 1.44
CA PHE A 562 -3.33 -28.39 1.79
C PHE A 562 -3.25 -29.80 1.22
N ASP A 563 -3.53 -30.81 2.04
CA ASP A 563 -3.82 -32.18 1.59
C ASP A 563 -5.33 -32.31 1.34
N LEU A 564 -5.74 -32.15 0.10
CA LEU A 564 -7.14 -32.16 -0.32
C LEU A 564 -7.78 -33.59 -0.31
N ASN A 565 -7.01 -34.63 0.01
CA ASN A 565 -7.50 -36.00 0.20
C ASN A 565 -7.83 -36.31 1.67
N THR A 566 -7.55 -35.36 2.59
CA THR A 566 -8.00 -35.51 3.98
C THR A 566 -9.46 -35.10 4.13
N PRO A 567 -10.22 -35.65 5.09
CA PRO A 567 -11.54 -35.11 5.40
C PRO A 567 -11.48 -33.64 5.82
N PRO A 568 -12.50 -32.81 5.47
CA PRO A 568 -12.55 -31.42 5.94
C PRO A 568 -12.63 -31.32 7.47
N PRO A 569 -11.98 -30.31 8.08
CA PRO A 569 -11.12 -29.32 7.42
C PRO A 569 -9.82 -29.94 6.91
N TYR A 570 -9.45 -29.63 5.67
CA TYR A 570 -8.25 -30.18 5.03
C TYR A 570 -7.00 -29.99 5.88
N LYS A 571 -6.18 -31.04 5.96
CA LYS A 571 -4.91 -31.00 6.66
C LYS A 571 -3.96 -30.01 5.99
N VAL A 572 -3.35 -29.15 6.79
CA VAL A 572 -2.32 -28.20 6.34
C VAL A 572 -0.96 -28.65 6.83
N ILE A 573 0.00 -28.74 5.92
CA ILE A 573 1.41 -28.93 6.23
C ILE A 573 2.10 -27.60 6.02
N SER A 574 2.85 -27.10 7.00
CA SER A 574 3.54 -25.81 6.92
C SER A 574 5.01 -25.93 7.22
N THR A 575 5.79 -25.08 6.60
CA THR A 575 7.17 -24.81 6.98
C THR A 575 7.17 -23.85 8.17
N GLU A 576 7.88 -24.18 9.24
CA GLU A 576 7.96 -23.32 10.43
C GLU A 576 9.03 -22.22 10.29
N HIS A 577 10.07 -22.44 9.47
CA HIS A 577 11.18 -21.54 9.29
C HIS A 577 11.58 -21.46 7.82
N ASN A 578 10.93 -20.60 7.08
CA ASN A 578 11.32 -20.42 5.69
C ASN A 578 12.59 -19.55 5.57
N ARG A 579 13.66 -20.13 5.08
CA ARG A 579 14.94 -19.45 4.83
C ARG A 579 15.04 -18.87 3.42
N ILE A 580 13.99 -19.00 2.62
CA ILE A 580 13.92 -18.51 1.25
C ILE A 580 12.70 -17.60 1.14
N TYR A 581 12.90 -16.36 0.70
CA TYR A 581 11.81 -15.44 0.38
C TYR A 581 11.06 -15.91 -0.88
N LEU A 582 10.01 -16.70 -0.73
CA LEU A 582 9.07 -17.05 -1.79
C LEU A 582 8.11 -15.89 -2.03
N SER A 583 8.63 -14.69 -2.30
CA SER A 583 7.88 -13.46 -2.23
C SER A 583 7.02 -13.16 -3.46
N ASN A 584 7.19 -13.92 -4.55
CA ASN A 584 6.67 -13.46 -5.84
C ASN A 584 5.60 -14.35 -6.46
N GLY A 585 5.33 -15.51 -5.90
CA GLY A 585 4.24 -16.36 -6.35
C GLY A 585 4.63 -17.85 -6.54
N ILE A 586 3.59 -18.63 -6.71
CA ILE A 586 3.68 -20.08 -6.95
C ILE A 586 2.60 -20.49 -7.95
N CYS A 587 2.92 -21.40 -8.86
CA CYS A 587 1.97 -21.97 -9.81
C CYS A 587 2.24 -23.47 -10.05
N ARG A 588 1.28 -24.17 -10.65
CA ARG A 588 1.50 -25.51 -11.16
C ARG A 588 2.49 -25.45 -12.33
N PHE A 589 3.52 -26.28 -12.29
CA PHE A 589 4.40 -26.51 -13.42
C PHE A 589 4.02 -27.81 -14.17
N SER A 590 3.87 -28.89 -13.46
CA SER A 590 3.35 -30.16 -13.92
C SER A 590 2.51 -30.81 -12.81
N ASP A 591 2.01 -32.01 -13.00
CA ASP A 591 1.31 -32.70 -11.92
C ASP A 591 2.25 -33.14 -10.78
N ASP A 592 3.55 -33.27 -11.06
CA ASP A 592 4.57 -33.65 -10.08
C ASP A 592 5.36 -32.47 -9.50
N LEU A 593 5.20 -31.26 -10.03
CA LEU A 593 6.03 -30.11 -9.66
C LEU A 593 5.23 -28.80 -9.60
N ALA A 594 5.44 -28.05 -8.54
CA ALA A 594 5.10 -26.64 -8.48
C ALA A 594 6.34 -25.78 -8.77
N LEU A 595 6.15 -24.68 -9.49
CA LEU A 595 7.16 -23.65 -9.73
C LEU A 595 6.93 -22.48 -8.77
N ALA A 596 7.91 -22.17 -7.93
CA ALA A 596 7.91 -21.01 -7.06
C ALA A 596 9.02 -20.03 -7.43
N THR A 597 8.76 -18.74 -7.25
CA THR A 597 9.72 -17.67 -7.55
C THR A 597 10.21 -16.99 -6.27
N CYS A 598 11.49 -16.68 -6.22
CA CYS A 598 12.19 -16.16 -5.06
C CYS A 598 13.21 -15.09 -5.50
N GLY A 599 12.83 -13.81 -5.44
CA GLY A 599 13.63 -12.77 -6.05
C GLY A 599 13.87 -13.06 -7.53
N ASP A 600 15.12 -13.00 -7.97
CA ASP A 600 15.52 -13.31 -9.36
C ASP A 600 15.76 -14.82 -9.60
N ASN A 601 15.32 -15.68 -8.68
CA ASN A 601 15.51 -17.13 -8.73
C ASN A 601 14.17 -17.86 -8.79
N TYR A 602 14.23 -19.13 -9.14
CA TYR A 602 13.12 -20.08 -9.08
C TYR A 602 13.54 -21.39 -8.39
N LEU A 603 12.55 -22.14 -7.97
CA LEU A 603 12.73 -23.52 -7.52
C LEU A 603 11.51 -24.35 -7.90
N PHE A 604 11.74 -25.65 -8.07
CA PHE A 604 10.68 -26.63 -8.17
C PHE A 604 10.44 -27.29 -6.83
N LEU A 605 9.16 -27.47 -6.49
CA LEU A 605 8.70 -28.09 -5.28
C LEU A 605 7.90 -29.33 -5.63
N LYS A 606 8.19 -30.44 -4.95
CA LYS A 606 7.39 -31.66 -5.05
C LYS A 606 6.10 -31.52 -4.24
N PRO A 607 5.05 -32.29 -4.56
CA PRO A 607 3.80 -32.29 -3.82
C PRO A 607 4.01 -32.49 -2.31
N GLY A 608 3.53 -31.56 -1.49
CA GLY A 608 3.63 -31.61 -0.03
C GLY A 608 5.03 -31.39 0.54
N GLU A 609 6.01 -31.01 -0.28
CA GLU A 609 7.39 -30.77 0.16
C GLU A 609 7.46 -29.55 1.07
N CYS A 610 8.00 -29.75 2.27
CA CYS A 610 8.29 -28.73 3.27
C CYS A 610 9.79 -28.59 3.48
N ASP A 611 10.21 -27.65 4.33
CA ASP A 611 11.62 -27.44 4.65
C ASP A 611 12.31 -28.77 4.99
N PRO A 612 13.53 -28.98 4.50
CA PRO A 612 14.33 -30.11 4.89
C PRO A 612 14.50 -30.17 6.41
N ALA A 613 14.25 -31.34 7.02
CA ALA A 613 14.24 -31.55 8.46
C ALA A 613 15.57 -31.23 9.16
N ASP A 614 16.67 -31.17 8.42
CA ASP A 614 18.04 -30.91 8.91
C ASP A 614 18.45 -29.43 8.83
N GLY A 615 17.55 -28.53 8.45
CA GLY A 615 17.83 -27.11 8.28
C GLY A 615 18.64 -26.76 7.03
N ALA A 616 18.77 -27.69 6.09
CA ALA A 616 19.34 -27.42 4.78
C ALA A 616 18.53 -26.33 4.06
N LYS A 617 19.22 -25.52 3.26
CA LYS A 617 18.55 -24.50 2.42
C LYS A 617 18.07 -25.15 1.13
N TRP A 618 16.88 -24.78 0.70
CA TRP A 618 16.43 -25.14 -0.64
C TRP A 618 17.35 -24.59 -1.70
N THR A 619 17.68 -25.40 -2.69
CA THR A 619 18.52 -24.97 -3.80
C THR A 619 17.68 -24.21 -4.80
N THR A 620 17.96 -22.93 -4.94
CA THR A 620 17.32 -22.08 -5.95
C THR A 620 18.18 -22.00 -7.19
N LYS A 621 17.56 -21.96 -8.37
CA LYS A 621 18.20 -21.72 -9.66
C LYS A 621 17.93 -20.31 -10.13
N LYS A 622 18.90 -19.67 -10.79
CA LYS A 622 18.69 -18.35 -11.41
C LYS A 622 17.95 -18.52 -12.73
N PHE A 623 17.01 -17.61 -13.00
CA PHE A 623 16.45 -17.51 -14.35
C PHE A 623 17.57 -17.17 -15.34
N PRO A 624 17.68 -17.90 -16.49
CA PRO A 624 18.68 -17.58 -17.49
C PRO A 624 18.37 -16.23 -18.16
N GLY A 625 19.39 -15.55 -18.66
CA GLY A 625 19.27 -14.27 -19.34
C GLY A 625 19.10 -13.10 -18.39
N LYS A 626 18.04 -12.32 -18.52
CA LYS A 626 17.79 -11.14 -17.69
C LYS A 626 17.24 -11.51 -16.31
N ARG A 627 17.74 -10.83 -15.28
CA ARG A 627 17.21 -10.95 -13.92
C ARG A 627 15.79 -10.39 -13.85
N MET A 628 14.88 -11.19 -13.32
CA MET A 628 13.50 -10.79 -13.13
C MET A 628 12.86 -11.54 -11.95
N ASN A 629 12.18 -10.83 -11.08
CA ASN A 629 11.24 -11.40 -10.16
C ASN A 629 9.82 -11.20 -10.70
N GLY A 630 8.87 -12.03 -10.30
CA GLY A 630 7.50 -11.87 -10.74
C GLY A 630 6.61 -13.04 -10.40
N ILE A 631 5.33 -12.87 -10.70
CA ILE A 631 4.30 -13.88 -10.52
C ILE A 631 4.37 -14.85 -11.70
N PRO A 632 4.59 -16.14 -11.46
CA PRO A 632 4.75 -17.12 -12.54
C PRO A 632 3.40 -17.63 -13.05
N ARG A 633 3.36 -17.93 -14.34
CA ARG A 633 2.35 -18.79 -14.98
C ARG A 633 3.03 -19.67 -16.02
N VAL A 634 2.49 -20.87 -16.19
CA VAL A 634 3.04 -21.89 -17.10
C VAL A 634 1.99 -22.27 -18.13
N SER A 635 2.39 -22.31 -19.41
CA SER A 635 1.54 -22.82 -20.47
C SER A 635 1.60 -24.36 -20.55
N PRO A 636 0.63 -25.01 -21.20
CA PRO A 636 0.68 -26.46 -21.46
C PRO A 636 1.94 -26.92 -22.21
N GLU A 637 2.50 -26.03 -23.04
CA GLU A 637 3.70 -26.29 -23.86
C GLU A 637 5.02 -26.08 -23.08
N GLY A 638 4.95 -25.65 -21.81
CA GLY A 638 6.11 -25.38 -20.97
C GLY A 638 6.69 -23.97 -21.11
N LEU A 639 5.94 -23.02 -21.67
CA LEU A 639 6.31 -21.61 -21.59
C LEU A 639 6.05 -21.07 -20.18
N VAL A 640 6.99 -20.33 -19.63
CA VAL A 640 6.87 -19.67 -18.32
C VAL A 640 6.87 -18.17 -18.54
N VAL A 641 5.78 -17.51 -18.14
CA VAL A 641 5.70 -16.05 -18.09
C VAL A 641 5.84 -15.57 -16.64
N LEU A 642 6.62 -14.52 -16.43
CA LEU A 642 6.70 -13.78 -15.17
C LEU A 642 6.18 -12.37 -15.40
N THR A 643 5.37 -11.88 -14.47
CA THR A 643 4.88 -10.49 -14.47
C THR A 643 5.30 -9.79 -13.19
N CYS A 644 5.92 -8.63 -13.30
CA CYS A 644 6.39 -7.83 -12.16
C CYS A 644 5.77 -6.44 -12.16
N ARG A 645 4.76 -6.23 -11.33
CA ARG A 645 4.07 -4.94 -11.18
C ARG A 645 5.01 -3.81 -10.83
N ILE A 646 5.93 -4.04 -9.89
CA ILE A 646 6.85 -3.02 -9.38
C ILE A 646 7.83 -2.56 -10.45
N ARG A 647 8.36 -3.49 -11.24
CA ARG A 647 9.33 -3.20 -12.32
C ARG A 647 8.66 -2.91 -13.66
N ARG A 648 7.34 -3.08 -13.75
CA ARG A 648 6.57 -2.96 -15.00
C ARG A 648 7.12 -3.82 -16.13
N THR A 649 7.51 -5.04 -15.79
CA THR A 649 8.15 -5.96 -16.74
C THR A 649 7.36 -7.25 -16.88
N ILE A 650 7.41 -7.79 -18.09
CA ILE A 650 6.86 -9.09 -18.46
C ILE A 650 8.02 -9.87 -19.07
N GLY A 651 8.33 -11.04 -18.54
CA GLY A 651 9.39 -11.91 -19.05
C GLY A 651 8.84 -13.24 -19.51
N LEU A 652 9.44 -13.84 -20.51
CA LEU A 652 9.04 -15.12 -21.11
C LEU A 652 10.24 -16.05 -21.27
N TRP A 653 10.06 -17.28 -20.82
CA TRP A 653 11.05 -18.36 -20.93
C TRP A 653 10.42 -19.63 -21.49
N ASP A 654 11.24 -20.44 -22.15
CA ASP A 654 10.92 -21.81 -22.54
C ASP A 654 11.51 -22.78 -21.49
N PHE A 655 10.65 -23.49 -20.81
CA PHE A 655 10.94 -24.55 -19.83
C PHE A 655 10.52 -25.93 -20.32
N ALA A 656 10.39 -26.15 -21.62
CA ALA A 656 10.15 -27.48 -22.17
C ALA A 656 11.22 -28.51 -21.68
N ASN A 657 12.43 -28.01 -21.41
CA ASN A 657 13.43 -28.71 -20.60
C ASN A 657 13.70 -27.95 -19.31
N PRO A 658 13.12 -28.36 -18.15
CA PRO A 658 13.27 -27.68 -16.87
C PRO A 658 14.70 -27.57 -16.35
N GLU A 659 15.60 -28.47 -16.77
CA GLU A 659 17.03 -28.45 -16.39
C GLU A 659 17.85 -27.45 -17.24
N LYS A 660 17.34 -27.07 -18.40
CA LYS A 660 18.01 -26.13 -19.32
C LYS A 660 17.00 -25.12 -19.88
N PRO A 661 16.38 -24.31 -19.05
CA PRO A 661 15.43 -23.31 -19.50
C PRO A 661 16.12 -22.27 -20.40
N LYS A 662 15.37 -21.73 -21.36
CA LYS A 662 15.86 -20.71 -22.30
C LYS A 662 15.12 -19.41 -22.07
N PHE A 663 15.85 -18.31 -22.01
CA PHE A 663 15.27 -16.96 -22.04
C PHE A 663 14.78 -16.68 -23.48
N LEU A 664 13.52 -16.25 -23.61
CA LEU A 664 12.94 -15.90 -24.90
C LEU A 664 12.86 -14.37 -25.07
N ASN A 665 12.21 -13.67 -24.14
CA ASN A 665 12.09 -12.23 -24.24
C ASN A 665 11.74 -11.59 -22.88
N GLN A 666 11.91 -10.26 -22.82
CA GLN A 666 11.44 -9.42 -21.72
C GLN A 666 10.98 -8.08 -22.26
N TRP A 667 9.80 -7.66 -21.84
CA TRP A 667 9.19 -6.37 -22.21
C TRP A 667 9.08 -5.47 -21.00
N THR A 668 9.29 -4.18 -21.20
CA THR A 668 8.95 -3.11 -20.25
C THR A 668 7.68 -2.44 -20.73
N VAL A 669 6.67 -2.34 -19.89
CA VAL A 669 5.36 -1.78 -20.25
C VAL A 669 5.04 -0.54 -19.43
N SER A 670 4.14 0.31 -19.91
CA SER A 670 3.76 1.55 -19.21
C SER A 670 2.82 1.30 -18.03
N GLY A 671 2.07 0.20 -18.02
CA GLY A 671 1.16 -0.15 -16.93
C GLY A 671 1.77 -1.08 -15.86
N ASN A 672 0.90 -1.65 -15.03
CA ASN A 672 1.25 -2.54 -13.92
C ASN A 672 0.82 -3.97 -14.23
N PRO A 673 1.69 -4.81 -14.84
CA PRO A 673 1.32 -6.17 -15.24
C PRO A 673 1.03 -7.05 -14.02
N ASP A 674 -0.14 -7.67 -14.03
CA ASP A 674 -0.58 -8.64 -13.03
C ASP A 674 -0.57 -10.07 -13.62
N ILE A 675 -1.29 -10.99 -13.01
CA ILE A 675 -1.25 -12.42 -13.34
C ILE A 675 -1.66 -12.64 -14.80
N ALA A 676 -0.73 -13.14 -15.61
CA ALA A 676 -0.93 -13.39 -17.02
C ALA A 676 -1.72 -14.69 -17.30
N ALA A 677 -2.26 -14.80 -18.50
CA ALA A 677 -2.83 -16.03 -19.05
C ALA A 677 -2.21 -16.33 -20.43
N PHE A 678 -2.31 -17.58 -20.86
CA PHE A 678 -1.85 -18.00 -22.19
C PHE A 678 -3.04 -18.28 -23.12
N TYR A 679 -2.94 -17.80 -24.35
CA TYR A 679 -3.88 -18.07 -25.42
C TYR A 679 -3.13 -18.46 -26.68
N LYS A 680 -3.21 -19.75 -27.09
CA LYS A 680 -2.54 -20.28 -28.30
C LYS A 680 -1.08 -19.85 -28.43
N GLY A 681 -0.31 -20.03 -27.35
CA GLY A 681 1.12 -19.68 -27.28
C GLY A 681 1.43 -18.18 -27.10
N LYS A 682 0.43 -17.29 -27.14
CA LYS A 682 0.58 -15.85 -26.86
C LYS A 682 0.19 -15.54 -25.42
N ILE A 683 0.78 -14.49 -24.85
CA ILE A 683 0.43 -14.03 -23.50
C ILE A 683 -0.65 -12.96 -23.55
N ILE A 684 -1.57 -13.04 -22.58
CA ILE A 684 -2.57 -12.01 -22.27
C ILE A 684 -2.31 -11.55 -20.85
N VAL A 685 -2.19 -10.24 -20.64
CA VAL A 685 -1.77 -9.66 -19.35
C VAL A 685 -2.70 -8.53 -18.96
N PRO A 686 -3.34 -8.58 -17.77
CA PRO A 686 -3.99 -7.42 -17.20
C PRO A 686 -2.92 -6.47 -16.68
N CYS A 687 -2.95 -5.22 -17.11
CA CYS A 687 -1.82 -4.29 -16.95
C CYS A 687 -2.22 -2.95 -16.30
N GLY A 688 -3.03 -3.01 -15.24
CA GLY A 688 -3.44 -1.85 -14.50
C GLY A 688 -4.18 -0.81 -15.34
N HIS A 689 -3.80 0.46 -15.24
CA HIS A 689 -4.41 1.54 -16.01
C HIS A 689 -4.15 1.44 -17.53
N GLN A 690 -3.13 0.69 -17.95
CA GLN A 690 -2.89 0.42 -19.38
C GLN A 690 -3.95 -0.54 -19.98
N GLY A 691 -4.77 -1.19 -19.16
CA GLY A 691 -5.82 -2.08 -19.61
C GLY A 691 -5.35 -3.53 -19.79
N VAL A 692 -5.90 -4.23 -20.80
CA VAL A 692 -5.56 -5.62 -21.10
C VAL A 692 -4.65 -5.68 -22.33
N LEU A 693 -3.51 -6.31 -22.18
CA LEU A 693 -2.51 -6.49 -23.23
C LEU A 693 -2.61 -7.90 -23.81
N MET A 694 -2.41 -8.03 -25.12
CA MET A 694 -2.21 -9.30 -25.81
C MET A 694 -0.96 -9.20 -26.68
N GLN A 695 -0.03 -10.12 -26.54
CA GLN A 695 1.16 -10.21 -27.38
C GLN A 695 0.76 -10.29 -28.87
N LYS A 696 1.45 -9.51 -29.74
CA LYS A 696 1.21 -9.51 -31.19
C LYS A 696 1.70 -10.76 -31.88
#